data_aef01c0e21c91b302840a7f680b56070
#
_entry.id   aef01c0e21c91b302840a7f680b56070
#
_cell.length_a   1.000
_cell.length_b   1.000
_cell.length_c   1.000
_cell.angle_alpha   90.00
_cell.angle_beta   90.00
_cell.angle_gamma   90.00
#
_symmetry.space_group_name_H-M   'P 1'
#
loop_
_entity.id
_entity.type
_entity.pdbx_description
1 polymer ?
#
loop_
_entity_poly.entity_id
_entity_poly.type
_entity_poly.pdbx_seq_one_letter_code
_entity_poly.pdbx_strand_id
1 'polypeptide(L)'
;MWVSFLQGSMGVCPLLLLQVAFVALSMAQVLPELSVLTNKPTDAPPTSSSLIVTQEHPSTIPAVTPSPELVATTSINNTEGTVTLNVPTAPPVIPPPTVSDPTDAPPDPSAPSVMSPSLSTTKTGDQETTVLTTAETTTSTALSSTEASTDPETDTLFDPTHASTADVSKPPDDEGQDDTAIIAVMVALSSLLVIVFIIIVLYMLRFKKYKQAGSHSNSFRLTNGRADDTELQSVPLLARSPSTNRKYPPLPVDKLEEEMNRRMADDNKLFREEFNSLPVCPIQASCDAASKEENKEKNRYVNILPYDHSRVHLTSLEGVPDSDYINASYINGYQEKNKFIAAQGPKEETVNDFWRMIWEQNTATIVMVTNLKERKECKCAQYWPDQGCWTYGNIRVSVEDMMVLVDYTIRKFCIQQVGDVSGKKPQRLVTQFHFTSWPDFGVPFTPIGMLKFLKKVKTCNPQFAGPIVVHCSAGVGRTGTFIVIDAMLDMMGAERKVDVFGFVTRIRAQRCQMVQTDMQYVFIFQAMLEHYLYGDTELEVTSLESHLAKLYAPLPGAGCGGMEAEFKKLTSIKIQNDKMRTGNLPANMKKNRVLQIIPYEFNRVIIPVKRGEENTDYINASFIDGYRQKDSYMACQGPLQHTTEDFWRMIWEWRSCSIVMLTELEERGQEKCAQYWPSDGVMACGDTSIELKREEECDSYTVRDLLVTNNRENKSRAVRQFHFHGWPEVGIPTDGKGMINIIAAVQKQQQQSGNHPITVHCSAGAGRTGTFCALSTVLERVKAEGILDVFQTVKSLRLQRPHMVQTLEQYEFCYKVVQEYIDAFSDYANFK
;
A
#
# COMPACT_ATOMS: atom_id res chain seq x y z
N MET A 1 39.44 42.49 -10.18
CA MET A 1 39.63 41.05 -10.52
C MET A 1 38.47 40.17 -10.08
N TRP A 2 37.65 40.56 -9.09
CA TRP A 2 36.46 39.83 -8.66
C TRP A 2 35.22 40.07 -9.52
N VAL A 3 35.09 41.22 -10.12
CA VAL A 3 33.93 41.60 -10.97
C VAL A 3 33.97 40.89 -12.30
N SER A 4 35.12 40.61 -12.88
CA SER A 4 35.25 39.89 -14.13
C SER A 4 35.06 38.38 -14.04
N PHE A 5 35.09 37.82 -12.81
CA PHE A 5 34.87 36.40 -12.57
C PHE A 5 33.38 36.03 -12.47
N LEU A 6 32.55 36.99 -12.09
CA LEU A 6 31.09 36.81 -11.95
C LEU A 6 30.31 37.01 -13.24
N GLN A 7 30.86 37.59 -14.24
CA GLN A 7 30.20 37.80 -15.56
C GLN A 7 30.25 36.59 -16.49
N GLY A 8 31.04 35.55 -16.13
CA GLY A 8 31.28 34.41 -17.02
C GLY A 8 30.47 33.16 -16.79
N SER A 9 29.67 33.05 -15.75
CA SER A 9 29.04 31.75 -15.44
C SER A 9 27.63 31.71 -14.82
N MET A 10 26.86 32.79 -14.83
CA MET A 10 25.40 32.73 -14.58
C MET A 10 24.77 34.08 -14.95
N GLY A 11 23.66 34.04 -15.70
CA GLY A 11 22.79 35.21 -15.90
C GLY A 11 22.07 35.59 -14.61
N VAL A 12 22.77 36.25 -13.72
CA VAL A 12 22.16 36.80 -12.49
C VAL A 12 21.70 38.21 -12.81
N CYS A 13 20.43 38.44 -12.57
CA CYS A 13 19.76 39.73 -12.80
C CYS A 13 20.54 40.88 -12.14
N PRO A 14 20.86 41.96 -12.84
CA PRO A 14 21.60 43.11 -12.29
C PRO A 14 20.95 43.76 -11.07
N LEU A 15 19.63 43.58 -10.87
CA LEU A 15 18.90 44.07 -9.70
C LEU A 15 19.34 43.38 -8.40
N LEU A 16 19.74 42.11 -8.43
CA LEU A 16 20.17 41.36 -7.24
C LEU A 16 21.54 41.85 -6.74
N LEU A 17 22.43 42.22 -7.70
CA LEU A 17 23.75 42.79 -7.34
C LEU A 17 23.64 44.20 -6.79
N LEU A 18 22.70 45.00 -7.27
CA LEU A 18 22.40 46.35 -6.74
C LEU A 18 21.79 46.27 -5.34
N GLN A 19 20.90 45.30 -5.06
CA GLN A 19 20.31 45.10 -3.72
C GLN A 19 21.37 44.63 -2.70
N VAL A 20 22.25 43.73 -3.09
CA VAL A 20 23.34 43.29 -2.20
C VAL A 20 24.35 44.40 -1.93
N ALA A 21 24.64 45.23 -2.93
CA ALA A 21 25.51 46.40 -2.75
C ALA A 21 24.87 47.47 -1.87
N PHE A 22 23.57 47.71 -1.99
CA PHE A 22 22.83 48.69 -1.19
C PHE A 22 22.73 48.26 0.27
N VAL A 23 22.51 47.00 0.57
CA VAL A 23 22.51 46.45 1.92
C VAL A 23 23.90 46.49 2.54
N ALA A 24 24.96 46.21 1.75
CA ALA A 24 26.33 46.32 2.22
C ALA A 24 26.76 47.76 2.55
N LEU A 25 26.30 48.76 1.74
CA LEU A 25 26.54 50.19 2.02
C LEU A 25 25.74 50.68 3.21
N SER A 26 24.48 50.27 3.39
CA SER A 26 23.68 50.61 4.57
C SER A 26 24.27 50.03 5.85
N MET A 27 24.82 48.81 5.80
CA MET A 27 25.50 48.21 6.96
C MET A 27 26.83 48.94 7.31
N ALA A 28 27.56 49.49 6.33
CA ALA A 28 28.77 50.24 6.57
C ALA A 28 28.52 51.62 7.18
N GLN A 29 27.33 52.19 7.06
CA GLN A 29 26.96 53.47 7.67
C GLN A 29 26.45 53.33 9.13
N VAL A 30 25.99 52.15 9.54
CA VAL A 30 25.42 51.87 10.88
C VAL A 30 26.50 51.37 11.87
N LEU A 31 27.62 50.85 11.39
CA LEU A 31 28.70 50.31 12.22
C LEU A 31 29.46 51.34 13.08
N PRO A 32 29.58 52.64 12.74
CA PRO A 32 30.26 53.61 13.63
C PRO A 32 29.48 54.01 14.87
N GLU A 33 28.14 53.90 14.86
CA GLU A 33 27.33 54.32 16.02
C GLU A 33 27.17 53.27 17.12
N LEU A 34 27.38 52.00 16.80
CA LEU A 34 27.26 50.90 17.76
C LEU A 34 28.49 50.70 18.64
N SER A 35 29.63 51.35 18.32
CA SER A 35 30.87 51.25 19.12
C SER A 35 30.92 52.17 20.33
N VAL A 36 29.93 53.05 20.55
CA VAL A 36 29.91 54.04 21.63
C VAL A 36 29.09 53.56 22.86
N LEU A 37 28.32 52.48 22.75
CA LEU A 37 27.40 52.04 23.80
C LEU A 37 27.86 50.86 24.67
N THR A 38 29.09 50.37 24.52
CA THR A 38 29.59 49.21 25.31
C THR A 38 30.82 49.49 26.16
N ASN A 39 30.85 50.59 26.93
CA ASN A 39 31.88 50.81 27.95
C ASN A 39 31.24 51.33 29.22
N LYS A 40 30.94 50.46 30.17
CA LYS A 40 31.04 50.74 31.63
C LYS A 40 31.19 49.43 32.39
N PRO A 41 32.17 49.32 33.25
CA PRO A 41 32.53 48.14 34.03
C PRO A 41 31.85 48.14 35.41
N THR A 42 31.52 46.93 35.89
CA THR A 42 31.40 46.74 37.37
C THR A 42 31.90 45.35 37.72
N ASP A 43 32.89 45.45 38.49
CA ASP A 43 33.58 44.65 39.52
C ASP A 43 33.09 43.24 39.83
N ALA A 44 34.11 42.37 39.86
CA ALA A 44 34.20 41.13 40.61
C ALA A 44 34.83 41.36 41.95
N PRO A 45 35.18 40.41 42.83
CA PRO A 45 34.96 38.99 43.02
C PRO A 45 34.71 38.65 44.53
N PRO A 46 35.14 37.54 45.18
CA PRO A 46 35.77 36.28 44.80
C PRO A 46 35.41 35.03 45.64
N THR A 47 36.08 33.94 45.27
CA THR A 47 36.60 32.83 46.14
C THR A 47 35.61 31.69 46.42
N SER A 48 35.93 30.48 46.36
CA SER A 48 37.07 29.54 46.34
C SER A 48 36.52 28.20 46.84
N SER A 49 36.86 27.10 46.46
CA SER A 49 37.97 26.17 46.56
C SER A 49 37.40 24.78 46.23
N SER A 50 37.95 24.06 45.30
CA SER A 50 38.93 22.96 45.39
C SER A 50 38.51 21.76 46.27
N LEU A 51 38.51 20.55 45.79
CA LEU A 51 39.54 19.51 45.66
C LEU A 51 38.89 18.15 45.46
N ILE A 52 39.23 17.44 44.41
CA ILE A 52 40.16 16.32 44.24
C ILE A 52 39.62 14.93 44.68
N VAL A 53 39.54 14.02 43.72
CA VAL A 53 40.19 12.70 43.53
C VAL A 53 39.60 11.47 44.25
N THR A 54 39.35 10.45 43.55
CA THR A 54 39.87 9.11 43.24
C THR A 54 38.82 8.00 43.29
N GLN A 55 38.82 7.31 42.22
CA GLN A 55 38.85 5.86 41.97
C GLN A 55 38.59 4.88 43.13
N GLU A 56 37.72 3.90 42.93
CA GLU A 56 38.06 2.49 42.77
C GLU A 56 36.83 1.58 42.90
N HIS A 57 36.71 0.60 42.00
CA HIS A 57 35.95 -0.64 42.12
C HIS A 57 36.64 -1.61 43.07
N PRO A 58 36.13 -2.77 43.56
CA PRO A 58 35.10 -3.65 42.91
C PRO A 58 34.21 -4.50 43.88
N SER A 59 33.31 -5.24 43.27
CA SER A 59 32.85 -6.62 43.58
C SER A 59 31.87 -6.91 44.73
N THR A 60 30.86 -7.64 44.40
CA THR A 60 30.33 -8.94 44.83
C THR A 60 28.84 -8.95 45.17
N ILE A 61 28.21 -9.93 44.51
CA ILE A 61 26.88 -10.48 44.78
C ILE A 61 26.85 -11.18 46.15
N PRO A 62 25.72 -11.26 46.88
CA PRO A 62 24.95 -12.47 46.80
C PRO A 62 23.39 -12.35 46.86
N ALA A 63 22.78 -13.40 46.35
CA ALA A 63 21.38 -13.74 46.39
C ALA A 63 20.86 -14.01 47.79
N VAL A 64 19.57 -13.78 48.06
CA VAL A 64 18.67 -14.59 48.94
C VAL A 64 17.19 -14.18 48.75
N THR A 65 16.33 -15.10 48.38
CA THR A 65 14.92 -15.23 48.71
C THR A 65 14.77 -15.57 50.18
N PRO A 66 13.63 -15.61 50.90
CA PRO A 66 12.22 -15.81 50.47
C PRO A 66 11.16 -15.03 51.29
N SER A 67 9.90 -15.34 50.96
CA SER A 67 8.63 -14.96 51.64
C SER A 67 8.59 -15.27 53.13
N PRO A 68 7.55 -14.74 53.86
CA PRO A 68 6.59 -15.70 54.45
C PRO A 68 5.10 -15.32 54.41
N GLU A 69 4.31 -16.43 54.50
CA GLU A 69 2.91 -16.63 54.75
C GLU A 69 2.37 -15.92 56.03
N LEU A 70 1.01 -15.82 56.03
CA LEU A 70 0.16 -15.92 57.25
C LEU A 70 -1.21 -16.47 56.83
N VAL A 71 -1.49 -17.67 57.03
CA VAL A 71 -2.22 -18.54 57.94
C VAL A 71 -3.51 -17.94 58.53
N ALA A 72 -4.63 -18.55 58.26
CA ALA A 72 -5.73 -18.74 59.22
C ALA A 72 -6.53 -20.01 58.88
N THR A 73 -6.59 -20.86 59.86
CA THR A 73 -7.13 -22.17 60.09
C THR A 73 -8.67 -22.23 60.17
N THR A 74 -9.23 -23.36 59.79
CA THR A 74 -10.07 -24.33 60.64
C THR A 74 -10.64 -25.41 59.71
N SER A 75 -10.30 -26.55 59.86
CA SER A 75 -10.55 -27.80 60.64
C SER A 75 -11.78 -28.62 60.19
N ILE A 76 -11.44 -29.82 59.71
CA ILE A 76 -11.95 -31.17 60.02
C ILE A 76 -13.28 -31.63 59.40
N ASN A 77 -13.30 -32.66 58.56
CA ASN A 77 -13.47 -34.10 58.95
C ASN A 77 -13.34 -35.03 57.71
N ASN A 78 -12.76 -36.17 58.04
CA ASN A 78 -12.54 -37.37 57.26
C ASN A 78 -13.79 -38.00 56.67
N THR A 79 -13.70 -38.61 55.50
CA THR A 79 -14.03 -40.05 55.30
C THR A 79 -13.32 -40.55 53.99
N GLU A 80 -12.82 -41.76 54.17
CA GLU A 80 -12.07 -42.52 53.13
C GLU A 80 -12.95 -42.90 51.93
N GLY A 81 -12.34 -42.85 50.71
CA GLY A 81 -12.92 -43.41 49.50
C GLY A 81 -11.88 -43.51 48.43
N THR A 82 -11.27 -44.68 48.34
CA THR A 82 -10.34 -45.11 47.32
C THR A 82 -10.98 -45.01 45.91
N VAL A 83 -10.43 -44.19 45.01
CA VAL A 83 -10.79 -44.25 43.61
C VAL A 83 -9.49 -44.28 42.78
N THR A 84 -9.32 -45.39 42.09
CA THR A 84 -8.32 -45.71 41.13
C THR A 84 -8.34 -44.73 39.94
N LEU A 85 -7.18 -44.14 39.61
CA LEU A 85 -6.92 -43.37 38.40
C LEU A 85 -6.92 -44.29 37.20
N ASN A 86 -7.90 -44.14 36.31
CA ASN A 86 -7.85 -44.66 34.94
C ASN A 86 -7.28 -43.57 33.99
N VAL A 87 -6.16 -43.89 33.42
CA VAL A 87 -5.54 -43.19 32.28
C VAL A 87 -6.26 -43.61 30.99
N PRO A 88 -6.75 -42.72 30.13
CA PRO A 88 -7.29 -43.12 28.83
C PRO A 88 -6.13 -43.39 27.85
N THR A 89 -6.08 -44.60 27.37
CA THR A 89 -5.28 -45.10 26.27
C THR A 89 -5.76 -44.48 24.95
N ALA A 90 -4.81 -44.17 24.11
CA ALA A 90 -4.98 -43.70 22.70
C ALA A 90 -5.67 -44.76 21.83
N PRO A 91 -6.46 -44.37 20.84
CA PRO A 91 -7.08 -45.29 19.89
C PRO A 91 -6.08 -45.86 18.86
N PRO A 92 -6.33 -47.06 18.33
CA PRO A 92 -5.39 -47.79 17.49
C PRO A 92 -5.31 -47.24 16.05
N VAL A 93 -4.09 -47.25 15.54
CA VAL A 93 -3.71 -46.98 14.16
C VAL A 93 -4.22 -48.10 13.23
N ILE A 94 -4.94 -47.74 12.17
CA ILE A 94 -5.34 -48.64 11.08
C ILE A 94 -4.26 -48.57 10.01
N PRO A 95 -3.69 -49.72 9.58
CA PRO A 95 -2.73 -49.76 8.47
C PRO A 95 -3.42 -49.67 7.09
N PRO A 96 -2.72 -49.16 6.04
CA PRO A 96 -3.28 -49.01 4.70
C PRO A 96 -3.42 -50.35 3.97
N PRO A 97 -4.40 -50.48 3.02
CA PRO A 97 -4.59 -51.73 2.28
C PRO A 97 -3.54 -51.92 1.17
N THR A 98 -3.07 -53.12 1.10
CA THR A 98 -2.20 -53.66 0.07
C THR A 98 -2.91 -53.86 -1.25
N VAL A 99 -2.20 -53.49 -2.32
CA VAL A 99 -2.53 -53.73 -3.74
C VAL A 99 -2.43 -55.22 -4.06
N SER A 100 -3.39 -55.77 -4.76
CA SER A 100 -3.24 -57.00 -5.56
C SER A 100 -3.97 -56.81 -6.90
N ASP A 101 -3.22 -57.03 -7.95
CA ASP A 101 -3.53 -56.95 -9.35
C ASP A 101 -4.19 -58.26 -9.90
N PRO A 102 -4.53 -58.40 -11.18
CA PRO A 102 -5.88 -58.63 -11.68
C PRO A 102 -6.06 -60.02 -12.35
N THR A 103 -7.28 -60.38 -12.68
CA THR A 103 -7.62 -61.18 -13.91
C THR A 103 -9.12 -61.30 -14.12
N ASP A 104 -9.46 -61.25 -15.43
CA ASP A 104 -10.65 -61.78 -16.12
C ASP A 104 -11.89 -60.91 -16.31
N ALA A 105 -11.98 -60.41 -17.54
CA ALA A 105 -13.20 -60.06 -18.27
C ALA A 105 -13.84 -61.34 -18.92
N PRO A 106 -14.96 -61.35 -19.65
CA PRO A 106 -15.85 -60.34 -20.26
C PRO A 106 -17.38 -60.69 -20.19
N PRO A 107 -18.34 -60.23 -21.04
CA PRO A 107 -18.41 -59.13 -21.98
C PRO A 107 -19.76 -58.32 -21.93
N ASP A 108 -19.74 -57.22 -22.65
CA ASP A 108 -20.67 -56.27 -23.23
C ASP A 108 -22.04 -56.83 -23.70
N PRO A 109 -23.15 -56.09 -23.98
CA PRO A 109 -23.10 -54.98 -24.94
C PRO A 109 -24.10 -53.80 -24.71
N SER A 110 -23.80 -52.63 -25.24
CA SER A 110 -24.57 -51.87 -26.22
C SER A 110 -24.37 -50.35 -26.08
N ALA A 111 -23.67 -49.85 -27.09
CA ALA A 111 -23.65 -48.42 -27.46
C ALA A 111 -24.87 -48.06 -28.29
N PRO A 112 -25.17 -46.73 -28.45
CA PRO A 112 -24.76 -46.19 -29.75
C PRO A 112 -24.12 -44.79 -29.73
N SER A 113 -23.19 -44.66 -30.63
CA SER A 113 -22.48 -43.55 -31.20
C SER A 113 -23.36 -42.42 -31.74
N VAL A 114 -22.89 -41.16 -31.64
CA VAL A 114 -23.14 -40.11 -32.65
C VAL A 114 -21.88 -39.24 -32.85
N MET A 115 -21.56 -39.18 -34.09
CA MET A 115 -20.50 -38.58 -34.88
C MET A 115 -20.28 -37.08 -34.74
N SER A 116 -19.05 -36.69 -34.89
CA SER A 116 -18.61 -35.39 -35.40
C SER A 116 -18.67 -35.35 -36.93
N PRO A 117 -18.83 -34.20 -37.55
CA PRO A 117 -18.35 -34.04 -38.91
C PRO A 117 -17.32 -32.95 -39.08
N SER A 118 -16.30 -33.31 -39.81
CA SER A 118 -15.24 -32.55 -40.42
C SER A 118 -15.69 -31.72 -41.64
N LEU A 119 -14.91 -30.68 -41.91
CA LEU A 119 -14.92 -29.78 -43.06
C LEU A 119 -14.96 -30.49 -44.43
N SER A 120 -15.64 -29.87 -45.37
CA SER A 120 -15.15 -29.69 -46.75
C SER A 120 -15.88 -28.56 -47.51
N THR A 121 -15.10 -27.78 -48.19
CA THR A 121 -15.34 -26.72 -49.15
C THR A 121 -16.12 -27.21 -50.39
N THR A 122 -17.01 -26.37 -50.95
CA THR A 122 -17.00 -26.01 -52.39
C THR A 122 -17.93 -24.83 -52.72
N LYS A 123 -17.52 -24.10 -53.75
CA LYS A 123 -18.03 -22.88 -54.37
C LYS A 123 -19.30 -23.10 -55.23
N THR A 124 -19.81 -21.90 -55.59
CA THR A 124 -20.73 -21.53 -56.74
C THR A 124 -22.21 -21.42 -56.34
N GLY A 125 -22.91 -20.42 -56.66
CA GLY A 125 -22.92 -19.33 -57.59
C GLY A 125 -24.34 -18.77 -57.70
N ASP A 126 -24.39 -17.49 -57.93
CA ASP A 126 -25.41 -16.75 -58.68
C ASP A 126 -26.87 -16.55 -58.23
N GLN A 127 -27.12 -15.29 -58.16
CA GLN A 127 -28.22 -14.50 -58.79
C GLN A 127 -29.57 -14.30 -58.03
N GLU A 128 -29.71 -13.01 -57.78
CA GLU A 128 -30.82 -12.12 -58.21
C GLU A 128 -32.22 -12.39 -57.57
N THR A 129 -32.95 -11.45 -57.15
CA THR A 129 -33.39 -10.17 -57.66
C THR A 129 -34.31 -9.49 -56.64
N THR A 130 -34.07 -8.19 -56.43
CA THR A 130 -35.03 -7.06 -56.39
C THR A 130 -36.35 -7.24 -55.61
N VAL A 131 -36.90 -6.27 -54.92
CA VAL A 131 -37.25 -4.88 -55.20
C VAL A 131 -37.81 -4.21 -53.93
N LEU A 132 -37.36 -3.01 -53.67
CA LEU A 132 -38.06 -1.73 -53.45
C LEU A 132 -39.19 -1.71 -52.39
N THR A 133 -39.36 -0.71 -51.62
CA THR A 133 -39.46 0.75 -51.82
C THR A 133 -39.46 1.47 -50.47
N THR A 134 -38.74 2.48 -50.41
CA THR A 134 -38.93 3.94 -50.28
C THR A 134 -39.57 4.43 -48.98
N ALA A 135 -38.83 5.26 -48.37
CA ALA A 135 -38.65 6.73 -48.41
C ALA A 135 -39.58 7.39 -47.37
N GLU A 136 -39.33 8.44 -46.74
CA GLU A 136 -38.55 9.72 -46.92
C GLU A 136 -38.45 10.36 -45.56
N THR A 137 -37.34 10.86 -45.16
CA THR A 137 -36.82 12.23 -45.30
C THR A 137 -37.81 13.34 -44.98
N THR A 138 -37.55 14.13 -44.02
CA THR A 138 -37.36 15.58 -44.21
C THR A 138 -36.73 16.28 -43.03
N THR A 139 -35.62 16.86 -43.31
CA THR A 139 -34.93 18.05 -42.87
C THR A 139 -35.83 19.28 -42.73
N SER A 140 -35.44 20.16 -41.82
CA SER A 140 -35.07 21.57 -42.05
C SER A 140 -35.18 22.39 -40.79
N THR A 141 -34.12 22.97 -40.41
CA THR A 141 -33.57 24.33 -40.61
C THR A 141 -34.23 25.44 -39.80
N ALA A 142 -33.44 25.92 -38.91
CA ALA A 142 -32.97 27.27 -38.62
C ALA A 142 -33.92 28.48 -38.81
N LEU A 143 -33.76 29.39 -37.94
CA LEU A 143 -33.63 30.87 -38.02
C LEU A 143 -34.40 31.52 -36.86
N SER A 144 -33.68 32.10 -35.90
CA SER A 144 -33.16 33.46 -35.79
C SER A 144 -34.22 34.54 -35.56
N SER A 145 -33.82 35.42 -34.70
CA SER A 145 -34.09 36.86 -34.55
C SER A 145 -35.16 37.23 -33.52
N THR A 146 -34.69 37.92 -32.55
CA THR A 146 -34.43 39.36 -32.30
C THR A 146 -35.55 40.09 -31.55
N GLU A 147 -35.12 40.82 -30.58
CA GLU A 147 -35.58 42.12 -30.08
C GLU A 147 -36.91 42.17 -29.33
N ALA A 148 -37.15 42.95 -28.37
CA ALA A 148 -36.48 44.02 -27.68
C ALA A 148 -37.43 44.52 -26.57
N SER A 149 -36.80 45.10 -25.59
CA SER A 149 -37.27 46.26 -24.81
C SER A 149 -38.65 46.26 -24.18
N THR A 150 -38.78 46.61 -22.96
CA THR A 150 -38.84 47.96 -22.39
C THR A 150 -39.01 47.89 -20.89
N ASP A 151 -38.20 48.70 -20.22
CA ASP A 151 -38.49 49.34 -18.92
C ASP A 151 -39.69 50.25 -19.04
N PRO A 152 -40.35 50.79 -18.00
CA PRO A 152 -39.67 51.69 -17.07
C PRO A 152 -40.20 51.74 -15.61
N GLU A 153 -39.37 52.36 -14.76
CA GLU A 153 -39.58 53.43 -13.78
C GLU A 153 -40.72 53.28 -12.74
N THR A 154 -40.58 53.65 -11.51
CA THR A 154 -40.28 54.96 -10.92
C THR A 154 -40.02 54.83 -9.41
N ASP A 155 -39.08 55.55 -8.94
CA ASP A 155 -39.03 56.63 -7.96
C ASP A 155 -39.53 56.35 -6.53
N THR A 156 -38.85 56.81 -5.51
CA THR A 156 -38.40 58.10 -5.03
C THR A 156 -37.59 57.99 -3.75
N LEU A 157 -36.44 58.56 -3.69
CA LEU A 157 -36.02 59.82 -3.02
C LEU A 157 -36.27 59.89 -1.50
N PHE A 158 -35.14 60.00 -0.75
CA PHE A 158 -34.82 61.17 0.05
C PHE A 158 -33.48 61.05 0.78
N ASP A 159 -32.58 61.86 0.39
CA ASP A 159 -31.46 62.43 1.12
C ASP A 159 -31.90 63.87 1.49
N PRO A 160 -31.26 64.64 2.29
CA PRO A 160 -29.93 64.78 2.80
C PRO A 160 -29.73 65.48 4.18
N THR A 161 -28.43 65.67 4.53
CA THR A 161 -27.78 66.81 5.20
C THR A 161 -27.88 66.93 6.73
N HIS A 162 -26.83 67.16 7.45
CA HIS A 162 -25.86 68.25 7.62
C HIS A 162 -24.78 67.79 8.64
N ALA A 163 -23.51 67.91 8.39
CA ALA A 163 -22.57 68.99 8.55
C ALA A 163 -22.48 69.57 9.99
N SER A 164 -21.33 69.51 10.57
CA SER A 164 -20.52 70.64 10.99
C SER A 164 -19.54 70.36 12.11
N THR A 165 -18.29 70.49 11.78
CA THR A 165 -17.21 71.38 12.35
C THR A 165 -16.73 71.16 13.79
N ALA A 166 -15.42 70.84 13.81
CA ALA A 166 -14.34 71.54 14.56
C ALA A 166 -14.34 71.45 16.09
N ASP A 167 -13.27 71.01 16.73
CA ASP A 167 -12.04 71.80 16.97
C ASP A 167 -10.97 70.98 17.75
N VAL A 168 -9.78 71.13 17.31
CA VAL A 168 -8.46 71.25 17.91
C VAL A 168 -8.29 70.89 19.40
N SER A 169 -7.40 69.90 19.70
CA SER A 169 -6.25 70.17 20.57
C SER A 169 -5.25 68.96 20.53
N LYS A 170 -4.01 69.27 20.28
CA LYS A 170 -2.78 68.54 20.35
C LYS A 170 -2.04 68.84 21.66
N PRO A 171 -0.91 68.18 22.05
CA PRO A 171 -0.57 66.83 22.34
C PRO A 171 -0.16 66.63 23.82
N PRO A 172 0.51 65.60 24.29
CA PRO A 172 1.93 65.35 24.06
C PRO A 172 2.39 63.88 23.91
N ASP A 173 3.43 63.76 23.14
CA ASP A 173 4.58 62.87 23.03
C ASP A 173 4.71 61.70 24.03
N ASP A 174 4.79 60.50 23.47
CA ASP A 174 5.68 59.46 23.95
C ASP A 174 6.12 58.57 22.74
N GLU A 175 7.19 59.06 22.08
CA GLU A 175 7.94 58.32 21.07
C GLU A 175 9.18 57.74 21.75
N GLY A 176 9.38 56.42 21.69
CA GLY A 176 10.65 55.86 22.05
C GLY A 176 10.78 54.35 22.24
N GLN A 177 9.78 53.52 21.85
CA GLN A 177 9.88 52.08 22.11
C GLN A 177 9.72 51.15 20.91
N ASP A 178 9.28 51.62 19.76
CA ASP A 178 9.04 50.73 18.62
C ASP A 178 10.23 50.55 17.66
N ASP A 179 11.15 51.52 17.59
CA ASP A 179 12.30 51.46 16.67
C ASP A 179 13.36 50.44 17.05
N THR A 180 13.55 50.16 18.34
CA THR A 180 14.53 49.19 18.85
C THR A 180 14.09 47.76 18.53
N ALA A 181 12.80 47.46 18.55
CA ALA A 181 12.26 46.13 18.18
C ALA A 181 12.38 45.86 16.68
N ILE A 182 12.13 46.88 15.87
CA ILE A 182 12.28 46.75 14.40
C ILE A 182 13.73 46.55 14.00
N ILE A 183 14.66 47.29 14.63
CA ILE A 183 16.12 47.12 14.40
C ILE A 183 16.58 45.72 14.83
N ALA A 184 16.11 45.22 15.97
CA ALA A 184 16.43 43.87 16.44
C ALA A 184 15.94 42.78 15.50
N VAL A 185 14.73 42.91 14.98
CA VAL A 185 14.17 41.96 13.97
C VAL A 185 14.93 42.02 12.65
N MET A 186 15.32 43.21 12.19
CA MET A 186 16.11 43.38 10.96
C MET A 186 17.52 42.79 11.11
N VAL A 187 18.17 42.94 12.26
CA VAL A 187 19.48 42.33 12.55
C VAL A 187 19.36 40.80 12.66
N ALA A 188 18.30 40.29 13.27
CA ALA A 188 18.06 38.86 13.34
C ALA A 188 17.80 38.23 11.93
N LEU A 189 17.03 38.90 11.08
CA LEU A 189 16.76 38.46 9.71
C LEU A 189 18.02 38.52 8.82
N SER A 190 18.84 39.56 8.98
CA SER A 190 20.08 39.68 8.22
C SER A 190 21.11 38.64 8.65
N SER A 191 21.22 38.36 9.96
CA SER A 191 22.08 37.28 10.45
C SER A 191 21.63 35.90 10.00
N LEU A 192 20.33 35.65 9.93
CA LEU A 192 19.77 34.41 9.39
C LEU A 192 20.11 34.25 7.90
N LEU A 193 20.02 35.32 7.10
CA LEU A 193 20.39 35.32 5.68
C LEU A 193 21.87 35.04 5.48
N VAL A 194 22.75 35.59 6.33
CA VAL A 194 24.17 35.31 6.28
C VAL A 194 24.48 33.86 6.64
N ILE A 195 23.80 33.31 7.63
CA ILE A 195 23.93 31.87 7.99
C ILE A 195 23.48 30.96 6.84
N VAL A 196 22.31 31.25 6.21
CA VAL A 196 21.84 30.50 5.06
C VAL A 196 22.82 30.61 3.88
N PHE A 197 23.38 31.80 3.65
CA PHE A 197 24.40 31.98 2.62
C PHE A 197 25.69 31.18 2.91
N ILE A 198 26.16 31.16 4.12
CA ILE A 198 27.30 30.34 4.56
C ILE A 198 27.00 28.85 4.37
N ILE A 199 25.80 28.38 4.71
CA ILE A 199 25.39 26.99 4.50
C ILE A 199 25.40 26.66 3.01
N ILE A 200 24.86 27.52 2.15
CA ILE A 200 24.87 27.35 0.70
C ILE A 200 26.30 27.30 0.15
N VAL A 201 27.18 28.19 0.63
CA VAL A 201 28.60 28.19 0.21
C VAL A 201 29.32 26.93 0.71
N LEU A 202 29.11 26.49 1.93
CA LEU A 202 29.67 25.24 2.44
C LEU A 202 29.13 24.03 1.69
N TYR A 203 27.84 24.01 1.32
CA TYR A 203 27.24 22.98 0.48
C TYR A 203 27.88 22.97 -0.93
N MET A 204 28.05 24.13 -1.55
CA MET A 204 28.72 24.29 -2.85
C MET A 204 30.19 23.87 -2.79
N LEU A 205 30.90 24.19 -1.72
CA LEU A 205 32.31 23.78 -1.52
C LEU A 205 32.42 22.27 -1.28
N ARG A 206 31.46 21.67 -0.57
CA ARG A 206 31.38 20.23 -0.38
C ARG A 206 31.06 19.51 -1.68
N PHE A 207 30.17 20.09 -2.50
CA PHE A 207 29.84 19.59 -3.83
C PHE A 207 31.02 19.69 -4.81
N LYS A 208 31.83 20.76 -4.70
CA LYS A 208 33.06 20.94 -5.49
C LYS A 208 34.17 19.96 -5.05
N LYS A 209 34.32 19.69 -3.73
CA LYS A 209 35.23 18.64 -3.22
C LYS A 209 34.82 17.25 -3.69
N TYR A 210 33.52 16.98 -3.77
CA TYR A 210 33.01 15.68 -4.26
C TYR A 210 33.26 15.52 -5.77
N LYS A 211 33.22 16.62 -6.57
CA LYS A 211 33.57 16.61 -7.99
C LYS A 211 35.08 16.52 -8.23
N GLN A 212 35.90 17.01 -7.34
CA GLN A 212 37.38 16.96 -7.48
C GLN A 212 38.00 15.65 -6.98
N ALA A 213 37.33 14.92 -6.11
CA ALA A 213 37.78 13.58 -5.68
C ALA A 213 37.60 12.52 -6.76
N GLY A 214 36.86 12.81 -7.84
CA GLY A 214 36.67 11.92 -8.99
C GLY A 214 37.61 12.17 -10.19
N SER A 215 38.59 13.06 -10.06
CA SER A 215 39.48 13.43 -11.19
C SER A 215 40.95 13.44 -10.80
N HIS A 216 41.46 12.38 -10.24
CA HIS A 216 42.89 12.11 -10.18
C HIS A 216 43.14 10.62 -10.41
N SER A 217 43.21 10.24 -11.69
CA SER A 217 43.94 9.02 -12.06
C SER A 217 45.32 9.49 -12.53
N ASN A 218 46.29 9.26 -11.71
CA ASN A 218 47.70 9.50 -12.04
C ASN A 218 48.19 8.49 -13.04
N SER A 219 48.82 9.05 -14.08
CA SER A 219 49.80 8.34 -14.93
C SER A 219 51.00 7.93 -14.06
N PHE A 220 51.24 6.64 -13.92
CA PHE A 220 52.54 6.10 -13.59
C PHE A 220 52.98 5.12 -14.69
N ARG A 221 54.15 5.37 -15.16
CA ARG A 221 54.82 4.68 -16.27
C ARG A 221 55.74 3.62 -15.75
N LEU A 222 55.64 2.42 -16.39
CA LEU A 222 56.70 1.40 -16.55
C LEU A 222 57.09 0.58 -15.34
N THR A 223 57.11 -0.78 -15.41
CA THR A 223 57.92 -1.64 -16.27
C THR A 223 57.48 -3.12 -16.10
N ASN A 224 57.48 -3.84 -17.18
CA ASN A 224 57.60 -5.29 -17.41
C ASN A 224 57.41 -6.25 -16.25
N GLY A 225 56.37 -7.10 -16.33
CA GLY A 225 56.24 -8.37 -15.62
C GLY A 225 55.04 -9.15 -16.11
N ARG A 226 55.27 -10.14 -16.89
CA ARG A 226 54.42 -11.10 -17.56
C ARG A 226 53.61 -11.90 -16.54
N ALA A 227 52.30 -11.82 -16.56
CA ALA A 227 51.36 -12.86 -16.12
C ALA A 227 49.95 -12.53 -16.62
N ASP A 228 49.26 -13.53 -17.11
CA ASP A 228 47.90 -13.51 -17.67
C ASP A 228 46.87 -12.92 -16.69
N ASP A 229 46.25 -11.82 -17.06
CA ASP A 229 44.98 -11.36 -16.50
C ASP A 229 44.05 -11.02 -17.63
N THR A 230 43.06 -11.82 -17.83
CA THR A 230 41.92 -11.55 -18.70
C THR A 230 41.17 -10.32 -18.16
N GLU A 231 41.40 -9.17 -18.81
CA GLU A 231 40.64 -7.96 -18.56
C GLU A 231 39.16 -8.20 -18.76
N LEU A 232 38.40 -8.13 -17.64
CA LEU A 232 36.97 -7.88 -17.69
C LEU A 232 36.75 -6.51 -18.33
N GLN A 233 36.44 -6.50 -19.63
CA GLN A 233 35.93 -5.29 -20.28
C GLN A 233 34.70 -4.78 -19.55
N SER A 234 34.87 -3.73 -18.77
CA SER A 234 33.76 -2.95 -18.23
C SER A 234 32.94 -2.44 -19.41
N VAL A 235 31.74 -3.00 -19.57
CA VAL A 235 30.74 -2.43 -20.52
C VAL A 235 30.56 -0.96 -20.16
N PRO A 236 30.82 -0.02 -21.06
CA PRO A 236 30.65 1.39 -20.76
C PRO A 236 29.20 1.64 -20.37
N LEU A 237 28.95 2.24 -19.20
CA LEU A 237 27.70 2.92 -18.91
C LEU A 237 27.46 3.86 -20.11
N LEU A 238 26.51 3.48 -20.97
CA LEU A 238 26.20 4.20 -22.21
C LEU A 238 26.18 5.69 -21.91
N ALA A 239 27.21 6.35 -22.40
CA ALA A 239 27.33 7.80 -22.36
C ALA A 239 26.00 8.42 -22.79
N ARG A 240 25.56 9.45 -22.08
CA ARG A 240 24.44 10.32 -22.48
C ARG A 240 24.62 10.69 -23.95
N SER A 241 23.98 9.93 -24.85
CA SER A 241 23.86 10.38 -26.23
C SER A 241 22.96 11.60 -26.22
N PRO A 242 23.35 12.66 -26.97
CA PRO A 242 22.49 13.83 -27.13
C PRO A 242 21.16 13.37 -27.72
N SER A 243 20.08 13.63 -26.99
CA SER A 243 18.72 13.18 -27.27
C SER A 243 18.12 13.98 -28.45
N THR A 244 18.26 13.53 -29.66
CA THR A 244 17.46 14.14 -30.70
C THR A 244 16.67 13.20 -31.60
N ASN A 245 16.74 11.88 -31.42
CA ASN A 245 15.86 10.94 -32.16
C ASN A 245 15.59 9.61 -31.46
N ARG A 246 15.25 9.62 -30.16
CA ARG A 246 14.71 8.39 -29.56
C ARG A 246 13.25 8.24 -29.95
N LYS A 247 12.86 7.05 -30.44
CA LYS A 247 11.45 6.72 -30.76
C LYS A 247 10.52 6.89 -29.55
N TYR A 248 11.02 6.58 -28.34
CA TYR A 248 10.31 6.72 -27.07
C TYR A 248 11.19 7.50 -26.06
N PRO A 249 11.05 8.82 -26.03
CA PRO A 249 11.85 9.68 -25.13
C PRO A 249 11.34 9.60 -23.68
N PRO A 250 12.17 9.98 -22.67
CA PRO A 250 11.72 10.15 -21.31
C PRO A 250 10.52 11.09 -21.22
N LEU A 251 9.53 10.71 -20.39
CA LEU A 251 8.26 11.42 -20.22
C LEU A 251 8.36 12.37 -19.02
N PRO A 252 8.14 13.69 -19.16
CA PRO A 252 7.99 14.61 -18.05
C PRO A 252 6.78 14.23 -17.18
N VAL A 253 6.91 14.39 -15.87
CA VAL A 253 5.88 13.94 -14.90
C VAL A 253 4.57 14.71 -15.05
N ASP A 254 4.64 15.99 -15.39
CA ASP A 254 3.49 16.85 -15.65
C ASP A 254 2.63 16.42 -16.85
N LYS A 255 3.19 15.63 -17.78
CA LYS A 255 2.48 15.05 -18.92
C LYS A 255 2.06 13.59 -18.73
N LEU A 256 2.32 13.02 -17.54
CA LEU A 256 2.12 11.59 -17.30
C LEU A 256 0.65 11.19 -17.43
N GLU A 257 -0.25 11.98 -16.89
CA GLU A 257 -1.69 11.72 -16.94
C GLU A 257 -2.25 11.83 -18.38
N GLU A 258 -1.87 12.88 -19.10
CA GLU A 258 -2.27 13.10 -20.50
C GLU A 258 -1.77 11.94 -21.38
N GLU A 259 -0.49 11.57 -21.24
CA GLU A 259 0.11 10.48 -22.00
C GLU A 259 -0.48 9.11 -21.64
N MET A 260 -0.79 8.87 -20.37
CA MET A 260 -1.50 7.66 -19.95
C MET A 260 -2.86 7.54 -20.65
N ASN A 261 -3.69 8.59 -20.58
CA ASN A 261 -5.01 8.60 -21.20
C ASN A 261 -4.91 8.39 -22.73
N ARG A 262 -3.93 9.03 -23.39
CA ARG A 262 -3.68 8.86 -24.82
C ARG A 262 -3.25 7.42 -25.18
N ARG A 263 -2.37 6.80 -24.38
CA ARG A 263 -1.83 5.47 -24.64
C ARG A 263 -2.78 4.34 -24.25
N MET A 264 -3.70 4.59 -23.32
CA MET A 264 -4.76 3.64 -22.93
C MET A 264 -5.93 3.60 -23.91
N ALA A 265 -6.05 4.59 -24.78
CA ALA A 265 -7.04 4.57 -25.86
C ALA A 265 -6.83 3.36 -26.78
N ASP A 266 -7.88 2.97 -27.50
CA ASP A 266 -7.86 1.83 -28.45
C ASP A 266 -7.33 0.53 -27.82
N ASP A 267 -7.82 0.21 -26.62
CA ASP A 267 -7.44 -0.99 -25.89
C ASP A 267 -5.92 -1.13 -25.69
N ASN A 268 -5.26 -0.06 -25.22
CA ASN A 268 -3.83 -0.01 -24.94
C ASN A 268 -2.92 -0.22 -26.16
N LYS A 269 -3.39 0.06 -27.37
CA LYS A 269 -2.64 -0.20 -28.60
C LYS A 269 -1.26 0.43 -28.60
N LEU A 270 -1.15 1.71 -28.21
CA LEU A 270 0.14 2.40 -28.18
C LEU A 270 1.11 1.83 -27.13
N PHE A 271 0.61 1.38 -26.02
CA PHE A 271 1.44 0.66 -25.02
C PHE A 271 1.94 -0.66 -25.57
N ARG A 272 1.10 -1.44 -26.26
CA ARG A 272 1.53 -2.69 -26.92
C ARG A 272 2.58 -2.44 -27.99
N GLU A 273 2.44 -1.40 -28.81
CA GLU A 273 3.43 -1.02 -29.84
C GLU A 273 4.77 -0.61 -29.22
N GLU A 274 4.75 0.16 -28.14
CA GLU A 274 5.95 0.55 -27.40
C GLU A 274 6.62 -0.66 -26.76
N PHE A 275 5.85 -1.50 -26.05
CA PHE A 275 6.35 -2.72 -25.43
C PHE A 275 6.96 -3.69 -26.45
N ASN A 276 6.30 -3.91 -27.59
CA ASN A 276 6.79 -4.80 -28.65
C ASN A 276 8.04 -4.24 -29.37
N SER A 277 8.31 -2.94 -29.20
CA SER A 277 9.55 -2.30 -29.71
C SER A 277 10.73 -2.48 -28.77
N LEU A 278 10.52 -3.00 -27.54
CA LEU A 278 11.60 -3.30 -26.61
C LEU A 278 12.45 -4.47 -27.15
N PRO A 279 13.79 -4.33 -27.17
CA PRO A 279 14.65 -5.44 -27.57
C PRO A 279 14.51 -6.60 -26.58
N VAL A 280 14.40 -7.81 -27.09
CA VAL A 280 14.35 -9.01 -26.26
C VAL A 280 15.69 -9.23 -25.56
N CYS A 281 16.77 -9.13 -26.31
CA CYS A 281 18.14 -9.14 -25.83
C CYS A 281 18.92 -8.00 -26.53
N PRO A 282 19.16 -6.87 -25.84
CA PRO A 282 19.79 -5.70 -26.45
C PRO A 282 21.28 -5.88 -26.74
N ILE A 283 21.89 -6.94 -26.25
CA ILE A 283 23.30 -7.29 -26.45
C ILE A 283 23.44 -8.78 -26.81
N GLN A 284 24.46 -9.15 -27.57
CA GLN A 284 24.87 -10.54 -27.70
C GLN A 284 25.66 -10.94 -26.45
N ALA A 285 25.00 -11.65 -25.54
CA ALA A 285 25.60 -12.10 -24.29
C ALA A 285 25.57 -13.63 -24.20
N SER A 286 26.65 -14.22 -23.74
CA SER A 286 26.74 -15.67 -23.50
C SER A 286 25.99 -16.05 -22.23
N CYS A 287 25.52 -17.30 -22.19
CA CYS A 287 24.94 -17.97 -21.02
C CYS A 287 25.62 -19.34 -20.85
N ASP A 288 26.93 -19.39 -21.06
CA ASP A 288 27.69 -20.65 -21.14
C ASP A 288 27.67 -21.38 -19.81
N ALA A 289 27.85 -20.67 -18.71
CA ALA A 289 27.78 -21.28 -17.37
C ALA A 289 26.37 -21.86 -17.08
N ALA A 290 25.31 -21.21 -17.51
CA ALA A 290 23.94 -21.70 -17.31
C ALA A 290 23.59 -22.90 -18.19
N SER A 291 24.28 -23.03 -19.33
CA SER A 291 24.04 -24.07 -20.35
C SER A 291 24.83 -25.36 -20.13
N LYS A 292 25.79 -25.38 -19.18
CA LYS A 292 26.51 -26.60 -18.79
C LYS A 292 25.54 -27.67 -18.33
N GLU A 293 25.86 -28.92 -18.60
CA GLU A 293 24.98 -30.04 -18.25
C GLU A 293 24.66 -30.09 -16.76
N GLU A 294 25.67 -29.87 -15.91
CA GLU A 294 25.58 -29.86 -14.45
C GLU A 294 24.68 -28.76 -13.90
N ASN A 295 24.46 -27.71 -14.67
CA ASN A 295 23.66 -26.55 -14.27
C ASN A 295 22.25 -26.54 -14.85
N LYS A 296 21.94 -27.39 -15.85
CA LYS A 296 20.61 -27.39 -16.49
C LYS A 296 19.49 -27.68 -15.50
N GLU A 297 19.65 -28.63 -14.62
CA GLU A 297 18.68 -29.01 -13.59
C GLU A 297 18.48 -27.89 -12.57
N LYS A 298 19.47 -27.01 -12.37
CA LYS A 298 19.33 -25.86 -11.47
C LYS A 298 18.42 -24.75 -12.05
N ASN A 299 18.13 -24.78 -13.38
CA ASN A 299 17.29 -23.79 -14.04
C ASN A 299 15.82 -24.23 -14.01
N ARG A 300 14.93 -23.36 -13.53
CA ARG A 300 13.47 -23.60 -13.52
C ARG A 300 12.88 -23.57 -14.93
N TYR A 301 13.39 -22.68 -15.78
CA TYR A 301 12.95 -22.50 -17.17
C TYR A 301 14.16 -22.52 -18.11
N VAL A 302 14.12 -23.35 -19.12
CA VAL A 302 15.24 -23.56 -20.08
C VAL A 302 15.57 -22.33 -20.92
N ASN A 303 14.62 -21.39 -21.06
CA ASN A 303 14.75 -20.17 -21.84
C ASN A 303 14.95 -18.90 -21.00
N ILE A 304 15.11 -19.03 -19.67
CA ILE A 304 15.39 -17.89 -18.77
C ILE A 304 16.71 -18.20 -18.05
N LEU A 305 17.79 -17.84 -18.70
CA LEU A 305 19.14 -18.07 -18.25
C LEU A 305 19.83 -16.74 -17.89
N PRO A 306 20.64 -16.68 -16.83
CA PRO A 306 21.46 -15.50 -16.54
C PRO A 306 22.60 -15.38 -17.53
N TYR A 307 22.95 -14.16 -17.94
CA TYR A 307 24.13 -13.90 -18.75
C TYR A 307 25.42 -14.04 -17.93
N ASP A 308 26.48 -14.54 -18.52
CA ASP A 308 27.74 -14.77 -17.83
C ASP A 308 28.35 -13.49 -17.25
N HIS A 309 28.23 -12.35 -17.95
CA HIS A 309 28.75 -11.05 -17.50
C HIS A 309 27.99 -10.42 -16.31
N SER A 310 26.79 -10.89 -15.99
CA SER A 310 25.93 -10.31 -14.95
C SER A 310 25.45 -11.33 -13.92
N ARG A 311 25.76 -12.61 -14.09
CA ARG A 311 25.34 -13.64 -13.13
C ARG A 311 25.95 -13.42 -11.75
N VAL A 312 25.27 -13.88 -10.74
CA VAL A 312 25.83 -14.00 -9.39
C VAL A 312 26.75 -15.24 -9.36
N HIS A 313 27.94 -15.06 -8.86
CA HIS A 313 28.90 -16.13 -8.63
C HIS A 313 28.88 -16.51 -7.15
N LEU A 314 28.70 -17.79 -6.85
CA LEU A 314 28.85 -18.32 -5.50
C LEU A 314 30.29 -18.81 -5.29
N THR A 315 30.72 -18.86 -4.05
CA THR A 315 31.98 -19.48 -3.69
C THR A 315 31.93 -20.98 -4.04
N SER A 316 32.87 -21.47 -4.84
CA SER A 316 32.91 -22.88 -5.21
C SER A 316 33.10 -23.77 -3.99
N LEU A 317 32.34 -24.87 -3.92
CA LEU A 317 32.44 -25.84 -2.86
C LEU A 317 33.53 -26.84 -3.22
N GLU A 318 34.38 -27.18 -2.25
CA GLU A 318 35.50 -28.11 -2.46
C GLU A 318 34.98 -29.47 -2.91
N GLY A 319 35.52 -29.97 -4.02
CA GLY A 319 35.15 -31.28 -4.59
C GLY A 319 33.80 -31.31 -5.34
N VAL A 320 33.08 -30.18 -5.46
CA VAL A 320 31.82 -30.11 -6.17
C VAL A 320 31.96 -29.20 -7.40
N PRO A 321 32.08 -29.73 -8.62
CA PRO A 321 32.18 -28.96 -9.85
C PRO A 321 30.95 -28.08 -10.05
N ASP A 322 31.15 -26.91 -10.71
CA ASP A 322 30.08 -25.97 -11.07
C ASP A 322 29.15 -25.58 -9.91
N SER A 323 29.67 -25.68 -8.67
CA SER A 323 28.92 -25.24 -7.45
C SER A 323 28.89 -23.73 -7.27
N ASP A 324 29.54 -22.95 -8.14
CA ASP A 324 29.52 -21.50 -8.20
C ASP A 324 28.27 -20.93 -8.91
N TYR A 325 27.43 -21.82 -9.45
CA TYR A 325 26.27 -21.42 -10.27
C TYR A 325 24.97 -21.32 -9.49
N ILE A 326 24.27 -20.21 -9.70
CA ILE A 326 22.85 -20.00 -9.35
C ILE A 326 22.17 -19.18 -10.46
N ASN A 327 20.89 -19.44 -10.74
CA ASN A 327 20.12 -18.66 -11.70
C ASN A 327 19.67 -17.32 -11.07
N ALA A 328 20.60 -16.38 -11.02
CA ALA A 328 20.45 -15.04 -10.48
C ALA A 328 21.39 -14.05 -11.19
N SER A 329 20.97 -12.80 -11.34
CA SER A 329 21.72 -11.75 -12.05
C SER A 329 21.72 -10.46 -11.24
N TYR A 330 22.84 -9.74 -11.23
CA TYR A 330 22.90 -8.38 -10.68
C TYR A 330 22.15 -7.41 -11.61
N ILE A 331 21.31 -6.58 -11.01
CA ILE A 331 20.52 -5.55 -11.71
C ILE A 331 20.77 -4.19 -11.07
N ASN A 332 21.04 -3.20 -11.90
CA ASN A 332 21.21 -1.83 -11.44
C ASN A 332 19.87 -1.18 -11.10
N GLY A 333 19.86 -0.35 -10.06
CA GLY A 333 18.79 0.57 -9.76
C GLY A 333 18.94 1.90 -10.51
N TYR A 334 18.17 2.91 -10.11
CA TYR A 334 18.34 4.27 -10.58
C TYR A 334 19.61 4.87 -9.96
N GLN A 335 20.61 5.17 -10.80
CA GLN A 335 21.94 5.72 -10.39
C GLN A 335 22.71 4.88 -9.34
N GLU A 336 22.29 3.64 -9.11
CA GLU A 336 22.89 2.74 -8.13
C GLU A 336 23.26 1.41 -8.81
N LYS A 337 24.55 1.06 -8.80
CA LYS A 337 25.06 -0.16 -9.42
C LYS A 337 24.75 -1.35 -8.52
N ASN A 338 24.29 -2.45 -9.11
CA ASN A 338 24.02 -3.71 -8.42
C ASN A 338 23.08 -3.56 -7.19
N LYS A 339 22.13 -2.63 -7.25
CA LYS A 339 21.14 -2.44 -6.18
C LYS A 339 20.33 -3.71 -5.91
N PHE A 340 20.09 -4.51 -6.94
CA PHE A 340 19.27 -5.71 -6.88
C PHE A 340 20.00 -6.94 -7.39
N ILE A 341 19.57 -8.09 -6.90
CA ILE A 341 19.78 -9.40 -7.52
C ILE A 341 18.41 -9.92 -7.96
N ALA A 342 18.21 -10.08 -9.25
CA ALA A 342 17.02 -10.71 -9.80
C ALA A 342 17.25 -12.22 -9.92
N ALA A 343 16.49 -13.03 -9.17
CA ALA A 343 16.63 -14.47 -9.11
C ALA A 343 15.35 -15.20 -9.54
N GLN A 344 15.47 -16.42 -10.03
CA GLN A 344 14.32 -17.32 -10.13
C GLN A 344 13.83 -17.72 -8.72
N GLY A 345 12.57 -18.13 -8.59
CA GLY A 345 12.10 -18.79 -7.38
C GLY A 345 12.87 -20.08 -7.16
N PRO A 346 13.47 -20.30 -5.96
CA PRO A 346 14.20 -21.54 -5.67
C PRO A 346 13.41 -22.79 -6.04
N LYS A 347 14.10 -23.78 -6.59
CA LYS A 347 13.65 -25.17 -6.72
C LYS A 347 14.09 -25.94 -5.46
N GLU A 348 13.55 -27.09 -5.20
CA GLU A 348 13.94 -27.90 -4.04
C GLU A 348 15.46 -28.14 -4.02
N GLU A 349 16.05 -28.38 -5.18
CA GLU A 349 17.48 -28.66 -5.36
C GLU A 349 18.36 -27.41 -5.17
N THR A 350 17.79 -26.20 -5.31
CA THR A 350 18.57 -24.95 -5.26
C THR A 350 18.31 -24.09 -4.03
N VAL A 351 17.54 -24.58 -3.05
CA VAL A 351 17.29 -23.86 -1.79
C VAL A 351 18.57 -23.61 -1.01
N ASN A 352 19.47 -24.59 -0.98
CA ASN A 352 20.76 -24.46 -0.31
C ASN A 352 21.64 -23.38 -0.95
N ASP A 353 21.69 -23.35 -2.28
CA ASP A 353 22.42 -22.33 -3.04
C ASP A 353 21.80 -20.94 -2.88
N PHE A 354 20.47 -20.87 -2.75
CA PHE A 354 19.78 -19.62 -2.49
C PHE A 354 20.19 -19.00 -1.15
N TRP A 355 20.20 -19.77 -0.06
CA TRP A 355 20.64 -19.27 1.24
C TRP A 355 22.15 -18.98 1.28
N ARG A 356 22.95 -19.74 0.54
CA ARG A 356 24.37 -19.44 0.33
C ARG A 356 24.55 -18.09 -0.36
N MET A 357 23.76 -17.79 -1.42
CA MET A 357 23.75 -16.49 -2.08
C MET A 357 23.38 -15.37 -1.10
N ILE A 358 22.31 -15.52 -0.32
CA ILE A 358 21.89 -14.53 0.68
C ILE A 358 23.02 -14.23 1.67
N TRP A 359 23.73 -15.28 2.11
CA TRP A 359 24.83 -15.13 3.03
C TRP A 359 26.06 -14.44 2.39
N GLU A 360 26.53 -14.94 1.25
CA GLU A 360 27.72 -14.45 0.57
C GLU A 360 27.56 -13.01 0.05
N GLN A 361 26.35 -12.64 -0.42
CA GLN A 361 26.06 -11.29 -0.91
C GLN A 361 25.71 -10.29 0.19
N ASN A 362 25.79 -10.68 1.46
CA ASN A 362 25.40 -9.83 2.60
C ASN A 362 23.98 -9.23 2.46
N THR A 363 23.08 -9.96 1.85
CA THR A 363 21.69 -9.54 1.64
C THR A 363 20.94 -9.52 2.96
N ALA A 364 20.27 -8.41 3.27
CA ALA A 364 19.39 -8.26 4.43
C ALA A 364 17.90 -8.29 4.06
N THR A 365 17.58 -8.15 2.78
CA THR A 365 16.19 -8.02 2.30
C THR A 365 15.92 -8.92 1.10
N ILE A 366 14.90 -9.79 1.23
CA ILE A 366 14.38 -10.64 0.16
C ILE A 366 12.99 -10.15 -0.21
N VAL A 367 12.75 -9.92 -1.49
CA VAL A 367 11.45 -9.56 -2.06
C VAL A 367 10.93 -10.73 -2.90
N MET A 368 9.85 -11.34 -2.46
CA MET A 368 9.17 -12.44 -3.13
C MET A 368 7.84 -11.95 -3.73
N VAL A 369 7.68 -12.07 -5.04
CA VAL A 369 6.48 -11.59 -5.78
C VAL A 369 5.76 -12.75 -6.47
N THR A 370 5.56 -13.85 -5.78
CA THR A 370 4.83 -15.03 -6.27
C THR A 370 4.37 -15.86 -5.08
N ASN A 371 3.27 -16.57 -5.21
CA ASN A 371 2.90 -17.59 -4.24
C ASN A 371 3.69 -18.88 -4.49
N LEU A 372 3.76 -19.77 -3.50
CA LEU A 372 4.43 -21.06 -3.64
C LEU A 372 3.78 -21.90 -4.75
N LYS A 373 2.46 -21.90 -4.77
CA LYS A 373 1.64 -22.60 -5.77
C LYS A 373 0.63 -21.62 -6.36
N GLU A 374 0.51 -21.62 -7.66
CA GLU A 374 -0.50 -20.88 -8.40
C GLU A 374 -1.22 -21.85 -9.33
N ARG A 375 -2.58 -21.95 -9.21
CA ARG A 375 -3.47 -22.92 -9.87
C ARG A 375 -3.13 -24.41 -9.63
N LYS A 376 -2.21 -25.00 -9.59
CA LYS A 376 -1.74 -26.36 -9.32
C LYS A 376 -0.24 -26.47 -9.60
N GLU A 377 0.37 -25.41 -10.15
CA GLU A 377 1.78 -25.38 -10.49
C GLU A 377 2.61 -24.86 -9.32
N CYS A 378 3.70 -25.53 -9.02
CA CYS A 378 4.71 -25.05 -8.09
C CYS A 378 5.52 -23.92 -8.75
N LYS A 379 5.39 -22.70 -8.22
CA LYS A 379 6.08 -21.51 -8.72
C LYS A 379 7.39 -21.24 -7.97
N CYS A 380 7.49 -21.71 -6.73
CA CYS A 380 8.66 -21.54 -5.87
C CYS A 380 8.65 -22.63 -4.81
N ALA A 381 9.78 -23.25 -4.51
CA ALA A 381 9.94 -24.10 -3.33
C ALA A 381 9.90 -23.23 -2.07
N GLN A 382 9.34 -23.77 -0.99
CA GLN A 382 9.38 -23.09 0.28
C GLN A 382 10.81 -23.19 0.86
N TYR A 383 11.46 -22.05 0.97
CA TYR A 383 12.85 -21.96 1.44
C TYR A 383 12.99 -21.44 2.87
N TRP A 384 11.91 -21.42 3.63
CA TRP A 384 11.90 -21.02 5.04
C TRP A 384 11.16 -22.06 5.89
N PRO A 385 11.50 -22.22 7.18
CA PRO A 385 10.70 -23.02 8.09
C PRO A 385 9.38 -22.33 8.48
N ASP A 386 8.32 -23.09 8.68
CA ASP A 386 7.05 -22.54 9.17
C ASP A 386 7.17 -22.05 10.62
N GLN A 387 7.92 -22.78 11.43
CA GLN A 387 8.24 -22.47 12.83
C GLN A 387 9.62 -22.98 13.20
N GLY A 388 10.23 -22.35 14.19
CA GLY A 388 11.52 -22.77 14.73
C GLY A 388 12.68 -22.52 13.75
N CYS A 389 13.54 -23.49 13.54
CA CYS A 389 14.74 -23.35 12.70
C CYS A 389 15.00 -24.59 11.84
N TRP A 390 15.49 -24.34 10.62
CA TRP A 390 16.00 -25.39 9.73
C TRP A 390 17.39 -25.02 9.23
N THR A 391 18.14 -26.06 8.80
CA THR A 391 19.47 -25.87 8.23
C THR A 391 19.43 -26.22 6.74
N TYR A 392 19.80 -25.25 5.92
CA TYR A 392 19.89 -25.35 4.46
C TYR A 392 21.38 -25.35 4.05
N GLY A 393 21.90 -26.51 3.71
CA GLY A 393 23.34 -26.66 3.49
C GLY A 393 24.12 -26.30 4.77
N ASN A 394 24.92 -25.26 4.70
CA ASN A 394 25.68 -24.74 5.83
C ASN A 394 25.05 -23.48 6.50
N ILE A 395 23.83 -23.09 6.11
CA ILE A 395 23.14 -21.93 6.68
C ILE A 395 21.96 -22.40 7.52
N ARG A 396 21.94 -22.05 8.78
CA ARG A 396 20.84 -22.24 9.71
C ARG A 396 19.92 -21.01 9.64
N VAL A 397 18.62 -21.23 9.46
CA VAL A 397 17.60 -20.20 9.33
C VAL A 397 16.54 -20.39 10.41
N SER A 398 16.34 -19.40 11.26
CA SER A 398 15.31 -19.38 12.31
C SER A 398 14.27 -18.31 11.99
N VAL A 399 12.98 -18.60 12.20
CA VAL A 399 11.90 -17.60 12.13
C VAL A 399 11.84 -16.89 13.47
N GLU A 400 11.99 -15.55 13.46
CA GLU A 400 11.91 -14.71 14.66
C GLU A 400 10.55 -14.03 14.78
N ASP A 401 9.99 -13.55 13.65
CA ASP A 401 8.76 -12.77 13.65
C ASP A 401 8.04 -12.93 12.31
N MET A 402 6.70 -12.84 12.34
CA MET A 402 5.88 -12.88 11.14
C MET A 402 4.68 -11.92 11.27
N MET A 403 4.53 -11.05 10.29
CA MET A 403 3.39 -10.14 10.18
C MET A 403 2.63 -10.42 8.87
N VAL A 404 1.38 -10.83 8.99
CA VAL A 404 0.49 -11.04 7.84
C VAL A 404 -0.36 -9.81 7.63
N LEU A 405 -0.34 -9.28 6.41
CA LEU A 405 -1.14 -8.14 5.95
C LEU A 405 -1.95 -8.55 4.71
N VAL A 406 -2.90 -7.74 4.33
CA VAL A 406 -3.82 -8.04 3.22
C VAL A 406 -3.11 -8.29 1.88
N ASP A 407 -2.09 -7.51 1.56
CA ASP A 407 -1.37 -7.59 0.29
C ASP A 407 -0.06 -8.38 0.36
N TYR A 408 0.54 -8.50 1.55
CA TYR A 408 1.85 -9.13 1.72
C TYR A 408 2.09 -9.61 3.14
N THR A 409 3.04 -10.53 3.26
CA THR A 409 3.53 -11.04 4.54
C THR A 409 4.99 -10.65 4.73
N ILE A 410 5.34 -10.19 5.92
CA ILE A 410 6.72 -9.90 6.33
C ILE A 410 7.17 -11.03 7.26
N ARG A 411 8.33 -11.64 6.97
CA ARG A 411 8.98 -12.62 7.86
C ARG A 411 10.38 -12.15 8.20
N LYS A 412 10.74 -12.19 9.46
CA LYS A 412 12.10 -11.92 9.92
C LYS A 412 12.78 -13.21 10.26
N PHE A 413 13.95 -13.40 9.68
CA PHE A 413 14.79 -14.57 9.90
C PHE A 413 16.08 -14.18 10.59
N CYS A 414 16.52 -14.98 11.55
CA CYS A 414 17.88 -14.99 12.02
C CYS A 414 18.65 -16.09 11.27
N ILE A 415 19.72 -15.70 10.56
CA ILE A 415 20.55 -16.66 9.81
C ILE A 415 21.94 -16.76 10.42
N GLN A 416 22.51 -17.98 10.39
CA GLN A 416 23.82 -18.29 10.95
C GLN A 416 24.51 -19.37 10.13
N GLN A 417 25.79 -19.21 9.86
CA GLN A 417 26.58 -20.25 9.19
C GLN A 417 26.97 -21.37 10.20
N VAL A 418 26.80 -22.64 9.81
CA VAL A 418 27.10 -23.82 10.61
C VAL A 418 28.49 -24.34 10.18
N GLY A 419 29.36 -24.70 11.11
CA GLY A 419 30.62 -25.36 10.77
C GLY A 419 31.93 -24.67 11.17
N ASP A 420 31.87 -23.40 11.64
CA ASP A 420 33.11 -22.74 12.10
C ASP A 420 33.41 -23.06 13.57
N VAL A 421 34.65 -23.42 13.86
CA VAL A 421 35.12 -23.93 15.17
C VAL A 421 35.37 -22.79 16.17
N SER A 422 35.29 -21.53 15.76
CA SER A 422 35.68 -20.34 16.53
C SER A 422 34.61 -19.75 17.48
N GLY A 423 33.75 -20.52 18.05
CA GLY A 423 32.99 -20.27 19.29
C GLY A 423 31.98 -19.07 19.35
N LYS A 424 32.07 -18.01 18.54
CA LYS A 424 31.14 -16.92 18.43
C LYS A 424 30.81 -16.68 16.97
N LYS A 425 29.66 -17.21 16.52
CA LYS A 425 29.23 -17.11 15.12
C LYS A 425 28.45 -15.83 14.90
N PRO A 426 28.76 -15.04 13.86
CA PRO A 426 27.95 -13.89 13.52
C PRO A 426 26.56 -14.37 13.10
N GLN A 427 25.54 -13.81 13.74
CA GLN A 427 24.14 -13.94 13.33
C GLN A 427 23.79 -12.71 12.49
N ARG A 428 22.94 -12.91 11.47
CA ARG A 428 22.42 -11.81 10.65
C ARG A 428 20.90 -11.89 10.60
N LEU A 429 20.27 -10.73 10.63
CA LEU A 429 18.84 -10.62 10.39
C LEU A 429 18.58 -10.44 8.90
N VAL A 430 17.65 -11.22 8.38
CA VAL A 430 17.17 -11.14 6.99
C VAL A 430 15.66 -11.01 7.03
N THR A 431 15.13 -10.00 6.34
CA THR A 431 13.70 -9.78 6.24
C THR A 431 13.19 -10.20 4.87
N GLN A 432 12.22 -11.09 4.83
CA GLN A 432 11.49 -11.45 3.61
C GLN A 432 10.20 -10.64 3.54
N PHE A 433 10.02 -9.94 2.45
CA PHE A 433 8.78 -9.29 2.04
C PHE A 433 8.13 -10.12 0.95
N HIS A 434 7.02 -10.77 1.27
CA HIS A 434 6.32 -11.68 0.37
C HIS A 434 5.00 -11.05 -0.09
N PHE A 435 4.95 -10.51 -1.32
CA PHE A 435 3.75 -9.97 -1.93
C PHE A 435 2.82 -11.10 -2.38
N THR A 436 1.71 -11.27 -1.70
CA THR A 436 0.77 -12.40 -1.86
C THR A 436 -0.43 -12.08 -2.74
N SER A 437 -0.71 -10.78 -2.97
CA SER A 437 -1.88 -10.32 -3.74
C SER A 437 -1.66 -10.21 -5.26
N TRP A 438 -0.52 -10.69 -5.80
CA TRP A 438 -0.37 -10.74 -7.25
C TRP A 438 -1.23 -11.86 -7.83
N PRO A 439 -2.16 -11.58 -8.75
CA PRO A 439 -3.05 -12.61 -9.28
C PRO A 439 -2.28 -13.61 -10.15
N ASP A 440 -2.82 -14.84 -10.28
CA ASP A 440 -2.24 -15.89 -11.13
C ASP A 440 -2.04 -15.45 -12.59
N PHE A 441 -2.92 -14.61 -13.08
CA PHE A 441 -2.84 -13.99 -14.41
C PHE A 441 -2.91 -12.47 -14.34
N GLY A 442 -2.21 -11.82 -15.26
CA GLY A 442 -2.22 -10.37 -15.39
C GLY A 442 -1.41 -9.67 -14.32
N VAL A 443 -1.96 -8.59 -13.81
CA VAL A 443 -1.38 -7.68 -12.84
C VAL A 443 -2.41 -7.35 -11.75
N PRO A 444 -2.00 -6.83 -10.58
CA PRO A 444 -2.94 -6.37 -9.58
C PRO A 444 -3.93 -5.34 -10.13
N PHE A 445 -5.15 -5.36 -9.61
CA PHE A 445 -6.22 -4.45 -10.08
C PHE A 445 -5.85 -2.98 -9.87
N THR A 446 -5.15 -2.68 -8.78
CA THR A 446 -4.64 -1.33 -8.47
C THR A 446 -3.17 -1.39 -8.06
N PRO A 447 -2.38 -0.33 -8.28
CA PRO A 447 -0.99 -0.29 -7.85
C PRO A 447 -0.80 0.07 -6.37
N ILE A 448 -1.87 0.39 -5.63
CA ILE A 448 -1.82 0.87 -4.24
C ILE A 448 -1.05 -0.11 -3.33
N GLY A 449 -1.43 -1.39 -3.36
CA GLY A 449 -0.78 -2.43 -2.56
C GLY A 449 0.71 -2.58 -2.89
N MET A 450 1.07 -2.52 -4.19
CA MET A 450 2.47 -2.59 -4.64
C MET A 450 3.28 -1.36 -4.20
N LEU A 451 2.72 -0.16 -4.23
CA LEU A 451 3.39 1.07 -3.78
C LEU A 451 3.63 1.06 -2.27
N LYS A 452 2.63 0.65 -1.47
CA LYS A 452 2.77 0.45 -0.02
C LYS A 452 3.84 -0.59 0.30
N PHE A 453 3.81 -1.72 -0.40
CA PHE A 453 4.80 -2.79 -0.28
C PHE A 453 6.22 -2.29 -0.58
N LEU A 454 6.42 -1.60 -1.70
CA LEU A 454 7.71 -1.06 -2.11
C LEU A 454 8.24 -0.03 -1.12
N LYS A 455 7.38 0.87 -0.61
CA LYS A 455 7.73 1.82 0.44
C LYS A 455 8.22 1.09 1.70
N LYS A 456 7.51 0.04 2.14
CA LYS A 456 7.90 -0.76 3.31
C LYS A 456 9.25 -1.44 3.11
N VAL A 457 9.49 -2.02 1.92
CA VAL A 457 10.79 -2.62 1.56
C VAL A 457 11.91 -1.58 1.64
N LYS A 458 11.72 -0.40 1.05
CA LYS A 458 12.73 0.70 1.09
C LYS A 458 13.04 1.17 2.50
N THR A 459 12.00 1.36 3.31
CA THR A 459 12.15 1.87 4.69
C THR A 459 12.86 0.86 5.60
N CYS A 460 12.63 -0.43 5.38
CA CYS A 460 13.18 -1.49 6.24
C CYS A 460 14.55 -2.00 5.78
N ASN A 461 15.00 -1.68 4.56
CA ASN A 461 16.29 -2.14 4.07
C ASN A 461 17.45 -1.39 4.75
N PRO A 462 18.38 -2.09 5.45
CA PRO A 462 19.50 -1.42 6.12
C PRO A 462 20.45 -0.74 5.13
N GLN A 463 20.97 0.41 5.48
CA GLN A 463 21.81 1.25 4.60
C GLN A 463 23.11 0.57 4.12
N PHE A 464 23.67 -0.33 4.91
CA PHE A 464 24.93 -1.04 4.62
C PHE A 464 24.71 -2.51 4.22
N ALA A 465 23.47 -2.88 3.89
CA ALA A 465 23.17 -4.21 3.38
C ALA A 465 23.73 -4.39 1.96
N GLY A 466 23.96 -5.65 1.57
CA GLY A 466 24.20 -6.01 0.18
C GLY A 466 22.93 -5.83 -0.68
N PRO A 467 22.98 -6.26 -1.95
CA PRO A 467 21.87 -6.12 -2.87
C PRO A 467 20.55 -6.71 -2.33
N ILE A 468 19.43 -6.07 -2.64
CA ILE A 468 18.10 -6.61 -2.38
C ILE A 468 17.86 -7.76 -3.36
N VAL A 469 17.59 -8.96 -2.86
CA VAL A 469 17.24 -10.11 -3.70
C VAL A 469 15.75 -10.04 -4.03
N VAL A 470 15.42 -9.96 -5.32
CA VAL A 470 14.04 -9.90 -5.82
C VAL A 470 13.78 -11.14 -6.68
N HIS A 471 12.76 -11.91 -6.34
CA HIS A 471 12.38 -13.07 -7.13
C HIS A 471 10.86 -13.23 -7.29
N CYS A 472 10.49 -13.90 -8.36
CA CYS A 472 9.16 -14.45 -8.56
C CYS A 472 9.28 -15.94 -8.92
N SER A 473 8.60 -16.44 -9.94
CA SER A 473 8.87 -17.81 -10.43
C SER A 473 10.08 -17.83 -11.36
N ALA A 474 10.05 -17.10 -12.49
CA ALA A 474 11.16 -17.03 -13.45
C ALA A 474 12.21 -15.94 -13.11
N GLY A 475 11.88 -15.01 -12.24
CA GLY A 475 12.76 -13.90 -11.88
C GLY A 475 12.93 -12.84 -12.97
N VAL A 476 11.91 -12.60 -13.79
CA VAL A 476 11.96 -11.62 -14.89
C VAL A 476 10.70 -10.75 -15.00
N GLY A 477 9.50 -11.31 -15.02
CA GLY A 477 8.26 -10.55 -15.24
C GLY A 477 7.93 -9.68 -14.04
N ARG A 478 7.32 -10.26 -12.98
CA ARG A 478 6.94 -9.56 -11.74
C ARG A 478 8.16 -8.95 -11.03
N THR A 479 9.30 -9.65 -11.06
CA THR A 479 10.60 -9.15 -10.58
C THR A 479 11.02 -7.89 -11.29
N GLY A 480 10.97 -7.88 -12.64
CA GLY A 480 11.30 -6.70 -13.45
C GLY A 480 10.34 -5.55 -13.20
N THR A 481 9.05 -5.83 -13.05
CA THR A 481 8.02 -4.82 -12.74
C THR A 481 8.33 -4.11 -11.42
N PHE A 482 8.62 -4.86 -10.35
CA PHE A 482 9.00 -4.29 -9.05
C PHE A 482 10.25 -3.40 -9.15
N ILE A 483 11.32 -3.89 -9.80
CA ILE A 483 12.59 -3.16 -9.94
C ILE A 483 12.40 -1.87 -10.77
N VAL A 484 11.59 -1.91 -11.85
CA VAL A 484 11.33 -0.74 -12.68
C VAL A 484 10.50 0.30 -11.92
N ILE A 485 9.48 -0.11 -11.17
CA ILE A 485 8.71 0.82 -10.34
C ILE A 485 9.61 1.51 -9.33
N ASP A 486 10.46 0.78 -8.61
CA ASP A 486 11.44 1.35 -7.67
C ASP A 486 12.32 2.42 -8.33
N ALA A 487 12.95 2.06 -9.45
CA ALA A 487 13.85 2.95 -10.16
C ALA A 487 13.15 4.18 -10.76
N MET A 488 11.92 4.03 -11.24
CA MET A 488 11.16 5.15 -11.82
C MET A 488 10.63 6.11 -10.75
N LEU A 489 10.28 5.63 -9.56
CA LEU A 489 9.95 6.51 -8.44
C LEU A 489 11.15 7.36 -8.02
N ASP A 490 12.34 6.75 -7.94
CA ASP A 490 13.58 7.48 -7.64
C ASP A 490 13.90 8.51 -8.74
N MET A 491 13.74 8.14 -10.03
CA MET A 491 13.93 9.06 -11.17
C MET A 491 12.91 10.19 -11.18
N MET A 492 11.65 9.90 -10.88
CA MET A 492 10.56 10.88 -10.77
C MET A 492 10.88 11.93 -9.70
N GLY A 493 11.34 11.52 -8.53
CA GLY A 493 11.75 12.41 -7.45
C GLY A 493 12.96 13.27 -7.82
N ALA A 494 13.98 12.68 -8.46
CA ALA A 494 15.26 13.34 -8.74
C ALA A 494 15.23 14.22 -10.00
N GLU A 495 14.56 13.80 -11.06
CA GLU A 495 14.64 14.43 -12.39
C GLU A 495 13.29 14.95 -12.92
N ARG A 496 12.18 14.76 -12.20
CA ARG A 496 10.81 15.14 -12.61
C ARG A 496 10.41 14.57 -13.98
N LYS A 497 10.92 13.38 -14.28
CA LYS A 497 10.59 12.61 -15.50
C LYS A 497 10.73 11.11 -15.23
N VAL A 498 10.18 10.30 -16.13
CA VAL A 498 10.30 8.83 -16.13
C VAL A 498 10.79 8.35 -17.51
N ASP A 499 11.65 7.34 -17.54
CA ASP A 499 12.18 6.71 -18.77
C ASP A 499 12.00 5.19 -18.67
N VAL A 500 10.75 4.73 -18.68
CA VAL A 500 10.41 3.31 -18.53
C VAL A 500 11.03 2.48 -19.66
N PHE A 501 10.85 2.92 -20.92
CA PHE A 501 11.40 2.22 -22.09
C PHE A 501 12.94 2.08 -22.03
N GLY A 502 13.63 3.18 -21.76
CA GLY A 502 15.09 3.18 -21.66
C GLY A 502 15.61 2.36 -20.48
N PHE A 503 14.91 2.40 -19.33
CA PHE A 503 15.31 1.64 -18.16
C PHE A 503 15.09 0.12 -18.36
N VAL A 504 13.94 -0.29 -18.89
CA VAL A 504 13.67 -1.71 -19.23
C VAL A 504 14.70 -2.23 -20.24
N THR A 505 15.04 -1.43 -21.25
CA THR A 505 16.10 -1.79 -22.22
C THR A 505 17.43 -2.04 -21.53
N ARG A 506 17.83 -1.18 -20.58
CA ARG A 506 19.09 -1.34 -19.82
C ARG A 506 19.10 -2.60 -18.96
N ILE A 507 18.02 -2.88 -18.21
CA ILE A 507 18.00 -4.07 -17.35
C ILE A 507 17.84 -5.37 -18.14
N ARG A 508 17.27 -5.34 -19.37
CA ARG A 508 17.26 -6.47 -20.30
C ARG A 508 18.66 -6.85 -20.80
N ALA A 509 19.61 -5.90 -20.79
CA ALA A 509 21.03 -6.21 -21.04
C ALA A 509 21.71 -6.90 -19.83
N GLN A 510 21.12 -6.89 -18.65
CA GLN A 510 21.64 -7.56 -17.46
C GLN A 510 20.94 -8.91 -17.18
N ARG A 511 19.66 -9.03 -17.50
CA ARG A 511 18.89 -10.27 -17.44
C ARG A 511 17.82 -10.26 -18.53
N CYS A 512 17.72 -11.38 -19.27
CA CYS A 512 16.78 -11.49 -20.38
C CYS A 512 15.32 -11.28 -19.93
N GLN A 513 14.49 -10.78 -20.84
CA GLN A 513 13.02 -10.69 -20.69
C GLN A 513 12.51 -9.95 -19.42
N MET A 514 13.31 -9.08 -18.82
CA MET A 514 12.83 -8.25 -17.71
C MET A 514 11.61 -7.43 -18.13
N VAL A 515 10.52 -7.47 -17.35
CA VAL A 515 9.16 -7.02 -17.69
C VAL A 515 8.62 -7.81 -18.89
N GLN A 516 7.90 -8.89 -18.60
CA GLN A 516 7.61 -9.96 -19.55
C GLN A 516 6.35 -9.71 -20.40
N THR A 517 5.40 -8.92 -19.92
CA THR A 517 4.14 -8.67 -20.60
C THR A 517 3.85 -7.18 -20.74
N ASP A 518 3.07 -6.82 -21.77
CA ASP A 518 2.53 -5.47 -21.97
C ASP A 518 1.66 -5.01 -20.79
N MET A 519 0.89 -5.91 -20.17
CA MET A 519 0.11 -5.61 -18.97
C MET A 519 1.02 -5.18 -17.80
N GLN A 520 2.17 -5.84 -17.59
CA GLN A 520 3.16 -5.44 -16.59
C GLN A 520 3.77 -4.07 -16.93
N TYR A 521 4.00 -3.82 -18.22
CA TYR A 521 4.50 -2.54 -18.70
C TYR A 521 3.51 -1.39 -18.43
N VAL A 522 2.22 -1.60 -18.72
CA VAL A 522 1.15 -0.64 -18.40
C VAL A 522 1.04 -0.42 -16.89
N PHE A 523 1.12 -1.49 -16.11
CA PHE A 523 1.04 -1.42 -14.63
C PHE A 523 2.15 -0.55 -14.02
N ILE A 524 3.34 -0.54 -14.59
CA ILE A 524 4.42 0.37 -14.18
C ILE A 524 3.98 1.84 -14.32
N PHE A 525 3.39 2.19 -15.48
CA PHE A 525 2.88 3.55 -15.69
C PHE A 525 1.71 3.89 -14.77
N GLN A 526 0.81 2.93 -14.51
CA GLN A 526 -0.27 3.11 -13.54
C GLN A 526 0.29 3.41 -12.14
N ALA A 527 1.35 2.70 -11.73
CA ALA A 527 2.00 2.94 -10.44
C ALA A 527 2.66 4.34 -10.37
N MET A 528 3.29 4.77 -11.46
CA MET A 528 3.86 6.13 -11.56
C MET A 528 2.79 7.20 -11.46
N LEU A 529 1.69 7.04 -12.20
CA LEU A 529 0.57 7.99 -12.18
C LEU A 529 -0.08 8.04 -10.80
N GLU A 530 -0.32 6.91 -10.17
CA GLU A 530 -0.86 6.83 -8.81
C GLU A 530 0.00 7.63 -7.82
N HIS A 531 1.31 7.41 -7.85
CA HIS A 531 2.24 8.14 -6.99
C HIS A 531 2.28 9.64 -7.33
N TYR A 532 2.20 10.01 -8.60
CA TYR A 532 2.19 11.42 -9.03
C TYR A 532 0.95 12.18 -8.57
N LEU A 533 -0.23 11.57 -8.73
CA LEU A 533 -1.51 12.23 -8.41
C LEU A 533 -1.76 12.37 -6.91
N TYR A 534 -1.36 11.38 -6.13
CA TYR A 534 -1.75 11.28 -4.73
C TYR A 534 -0.57 11.40 -3.75
N GLY A 535 0.65 11.11 -4.21
CA GLY A 535 1.86 11.19 -3.39
C GLY A 535 1.89 10.13 -2.28
N ASP A 536 2.57 10.48 -1.19
CA ASP A 536 2.61 9.72 0.05
C ASP A 536 1.64 10.31 1.05
N THR A 537 0.61 9.57 1.40
CA THR A 537 -0.46 9.97 2.33
C THR A 537 -0.37 9.28 3.69
N GLU A 538 0.63 8.40 3.88
CA GLU A 538 0.87 7.78 5.18
C GLU A 538 1.40 8.77 6.20
N LEU A 539 0.84 8.68 7.41
CA LEU A 539 1.19 9.54 8.54
C LEU A 539 1.58 8.68 9.74
N GLU A 540 2.60 9.11 10.47
CA GLU A 540 2.80 8.64 11.84
C GLU A 540 1.75 9.29 12.75
N VAL A 541 1.31 8.56 13.78
CA VAL A 541 0.31 9.05 14.75
C VAL A 541 0.75 10.39 15.39
N THR A 542 2.03 10.57 15.61
CA THR A 542 2.63 11.81 16.15
C THR A 542 2.50 13.02 15.23
N SER A 543 2.25 12.80 13.95
CA SER A 543 2.13 13.84 12.92
C SER A 543 0.69 14.24 12.59
N LEU A 544 -0.31 13.55 13.17
CA LEU A 544 -1.70 13.70 12.81
C LEU A 544 -2.21 15.12 13.09
N GLU A 545 -1.96 15.67 14.26
CA GLU A 545 -2.40 17.02 14.63
C GLU A 545 -1.88 18.09 13.66
N SER A 546 -0.57 18.04 13.34
CA SER A 546 0.04 18.96 12.38
C SER A 546 -0.50 18.79 10.95
N HIS A 547 -0.89 17.57 10.59
CA HIS A 547 -1.52 17.28 9.29
C HIS A 547 -2.94 17.82 9.23
N LEU A 548 -3.74 17.62 10.27
CA LEU A 548 -5.09 18.15 10.37
C LEU A 548 -5.09 19.69 10.30
N ALA A 549 -4.15 20.34 11.00
CA ALA A 549 -3.99 21.78 10.91
C ALA A 549 -3.74 22.26 9.46
N LYS A 550 -3.01 21.51 8.65
CA LYS A 550 -2.80 21.79 7.21
C LYS A 550 -4.06 21.53 6.39
N LEU A 551 -4.81 20.46 6.69
CA LEU A 551 -6.05 20.14 5.98
C LEU A 551 -7.17 21.15 6.25
N TYR A 552 -7.23 21.70 7.46
CA TYR A 552 -8.19 22.77 7.80
C TYR A 552 -7.75 24.15 7.33
N ALA A 553 -6.47 24.35 7.01
CA ALA A 553 -6.00 25.61 6.47
C ALA A 553 -6.58 25.89 5.07
N PRO A 554 -7.00 27.12 4.78
CA PRO A 554 -7.45 27.49 3.43
C PRO A 554 -6.29 27.37 2.44
N LEU A 555 -6.54 26.72 1.32
CA LEU A 555 -5.53 26.60 0.25
C LEU A 555 -5.39 27.94 -0.49
N PRO A 556 -4.17 28.47 -0.65
CA PRO A 556 -3.94 29.70 -1.39
C PRO A 556 -4.46 29.59 -2.84
N GLY A 557 -5.44 30.44 -3.20
CA GLY A 557 -5.98 30.52 -4.57
C GLY A 557 -6.99 29.45 -4.97
N ALA A 558 -7.36 28.51 -4.09
CA ALA A 558 -8.26 27.42 -4.45
C ALA A 558 -9.72 27.63 -4.03
N GLY A 559 -10.04 28.60 -3.17
CA GLY A 559 -11.40 28.86 -2.69
C GLY A 559 -12.04 27.75 -1.85
N CYS A 560 -11.28 26.67 -1.54
CA CYS A 560 -11.72 25.56 -0.70
C CYS A 560 -10.63 25.18 0.31
N GLY A 561 -11.01 24.49 1.40
CA GLY A 561 -10.07 23.95 2.38
C GLY A 561 -9.29 22.74 1.85
N GLY A 562 -8.17 22.41 2.51
CA GLY A 562 -7.37 21.25 2.15
C GLY A 562 -8.14 19.94 2.25
N MET A 563 -8.98 19.78 3.27
CA MET A 563 -9.84 18.60 3.48
C MET A 563 -10.84 18.41 2.34
N GLU A 564 -11.51 19.48 1.91
CA GLU A 564 -12.42 19.42 0.77
C GLU A 564 -11.68 19.09 -0.53
N ALA A 565 -10.50 19.65 -0.74
CA ALA A 565 -9.67 19.36 -1.92
C ALA A 565 -9.22 17.89 -1.94
N GLU A 566 -8.87 17.32 -0.79
CA GLU A 566 -8.50 15.92 -0.64
C GLU A 566 -9.70 15.00 -0.90
N PHE A 567 -10.86 15.29 -0.30
CA PHE A 567 -12.09 14.53 -0.54
C PHE A 567 -12.54 14.61 -2.00
N LYS A 568 -12.37 15.76 -2.65
CA LYS A 568 -12.67 15.93 -4.09
C LYS A 568 -11.84 14.99 -4.97
N LYS A 569 -10.57 14.72 -4.62
CA LYS A 569 -9.77 13.71 -5.32
C LYS A 569 -10.38 12.31 -5.20
N LEU A 570 -10.95 11.95 -4.05
CA LEU A 570 -11.65 10.68 -3.84
C LEU A 570 -12.95 10.58 -4.64
N THR A 571 -13.70 11.67 -4.75
CA THR A 571 -14.96 11.71 -5.50
C THR A 571 -14.77 11.78 -7.01
N SER A 572 -13.58 12.19 -7.48
CA SER A 572 -13.23 12.21 -8.90
C SER A 572 -12.90 10.84 -9.50
N ILE A 573 -12.76 9.80 -8.65
CA ILE A 573 -12.51 8.44 -9.11
C ILE A 573 -13.69 7.95 -9.93
N LYS A 574 -13.45 7.57 -11.19
CA LYS A 574 -14.49 7.10 -12.10
C LYS A 574 -15.07 5.77 -11.66
N ILE A 575 -16.38 5.73 -11.50
CA ILE A 575 -17.12 4.49 -11.27
C ILE A 575 -17.23 3.74 -12.60
N GLN A 576 -16.84 2.47 -12.62
CA GLN A 576 -16.86 1.62 -13.81
C GLN A 576 -18.21 0.90 -13.93
N ASN A 577 -19.21 1.58 -14.49
CA ASN A 577 -20.56 1.03 -14.65
C ASN A 577 -20.63 -0.24 -15.52
N ASP A 578 -19.71 -0.39 -16.47
CA ASP A 578 -19.56 -1.59 -17.30
C ASP A 578 -19.21 -2.85 -16.50
N LYS A 579 -18.68 -2.67 -15.28
CA LYS A 579 -18.31 -3.75 -14.36
C LYS A 579 -19.35 -4.05 -13.28
N MET A 580 -20.60 -3.64 -13.49
CA MET A 580 -21.73 -3.86 -12.58
C MET A 580 -22.89 -4.59 -13.28
N ARG A 581 -22.58 -5.43 -14.25
CA ARG A 581 -23.56 -6.01 -15.19
C ARG A 581 -24.64 -6.81 -14.48
N THR A 582 -24.27 -7.71 -13.56
CA THR A 582 -25.23 -8.59 -12.88
C THR A 582 -26.26 -7.81 -12.06
N GLY A 583 -25.84 -6.79 -11.33
CA GLY A 583 -26.75 -5.94 -10.55
C GLY A 583 -27.70 -5.10 -11.42
N ASN A 584 -27.31 -4.80 -12.66
CA ASN A 584 -28.10 -4.04 -13.62
C ASN A 584 -29.04 -4.93 -14.49
N LEU A 585 -29.02 -6.25 -14.31
CA LEU A 585 -30.01 -7.11 -15.00
C LEU A 585 -31.43 -6.76 -14.56
N PRO A 586 -32.42 -6.74 -15.50
CA PRO A 586 -33.81 -6.41 -15.16
C PRO A 586 -34.39 -7.24 -13.99
N ALA A 587 -34.00 -8.51 -13.89
CA ALA A 587 -34.40 -9.41 -12.81
C ALA A 587 -33.85 -8.95 -11.44
N ASN A 588 -32.67 -8.29 -11.40
CA ASN A 588 -31.99 -7.90 -10.19
C ASN A 588 -32.17 -6.43 -9.79
N MET A 589 -32.62 -5.57 -10.73
CA MET A 589 -32.77 -4.12 -10.47
C MET A 589 -33.67 -3.84 -9.27
N LYS A 590 -34.77 -4.57 -9.11
CA LYS A 590 -35.67 -4.43 -7.94
C LYS A 590 -35.10 -4.88 -6.62
N LYS A 591 -34.00 -5.66 -6.64
CA LYS A 591 -33.27 -6.06 -5.42
C LYS A 591 -32.32 -4.98 -4.90
N ASN A 592 -32.13 -3.89 -5.66
CA ASN A 592 -31.27 -2.78 -5.27
C ASN A 592 -32.09 -1.65 -4.63
N ARG A 593 -31.76 -1.22 -3.41
CA ARG A 593 -32.37 -0.08 -2.73
C ARG A 593 -32.02 1.23 -3.41
N VAL A 594 -30.75 1.38 -3.84
CA VAL A 594 -30.21 2.56 -4.52
C VAL A 594 -29.49 2.11 -5.81
N LEU A 595 -29.97 2.57 -6.96
CA LEU A 595 -29.46 2.13 -8.27
C LEU A 595 -28.04 2.62 -8.59
N GLN A 596 -27.54 3.63 -7.89
CA GLN A 596 -26.17 4.12 -8.03
C GLN A 596 -25.16 3.33 -7.18
N ILE A 597 -25.62 2.48 -6.26
CA ILE A 597 -24.77 1.71 -5.35
C ILE A 597 -25.01 0.22 -5.61
N ILE A 598 -24.28 -0.30 -6.58
CA ILE A 598 -24.34 -1.69 -7.07
C ILE A 598 -22.94 -2.31 -6.93
N PRO A 599 -22.82 -3.55 -6.49
CA PRO A 599 -21.52 -4.20 -6.37
C PRO A 599 -20.85 -4.42 -7.74
N TYR A 600 -19.52 -4.34 -7.77
CA TYR A 600 -18.72 -4.71 -8.95
C TYR A 600 -18.70 -6.22 -9.15
N GLU A 601 -18.60 -6.69 -10.39
CA GLU A 601 -18.58 -8.11 -10.73
C GLU A 601 -17.43 -8.89 -10.08
N PHE A 602 -16.27 -8.25 -9.93
CA PHE A 602 -15.05 -8.93 -9.46
C PHE A 602 -15.07 -9.29 -7.97
N ASN A 603 -15.90 -8.59 -7.17
CA ASN A 603 -15.98 -8.78 -5.72
C ASN A 603 -17.41 -8.80 -5.18
N ARG A 604 -18.44 -8.97 -6.02
CA ARG A 604 -19.79 -9.14 -5.51
C ARG A 604 -19.91 -10.41 -4.68
N VAL A 605 -20.72 -10.36 -3.65
CA VAL A 605 -21.07 -11.56 -2.91
C VAL A 605 -22.02 -12.40 -3.76
N ILE A 606 -21.70 -13.68 -3.91
CA ILE A 606 -22.50 -14.65 -4.66
C ILE A 606 -23.14 -15.59 -3.65
N ILE A 607 -24.44 -15.77 -3.76
CA ILE A 607 -25.19 -16.73 -2.95
C ILE A 607 -25.63 -17.94 -3.81
N PRO A 608 -25.82 -19.13 -3.23
CA PRO A 608 -26.19 -20.31 -3.99
C PRO A 608 -27.49 -20.09 -4.77
N VAL A 609 -27.55 -20.53 -6.01
CA VAL A 609 -28.77 -20.45 -6.84
C VAL A 609 -29.86 -21.32 -6.24
N LYS A 610 -31.10 -20.81 -6.13
CA LYS A 610 -32.26 -21.59 -5.72
C LYS A 610 -32.60 -22.59 -6.84
N ARG A 611 -32.89 -23.79 -6.46
CA ARG A 611 -33.16 -24.88 -7.43
C ARG A 611 -34.38 -24.58 -8.26
N GLY A 612 -34.19 -24.44 -9.56
CA GLY A 612 -35.24 -24.15 -10.53
C GLY A 612 -35.57 -22.67 -10.74
N GLU A 613 -34.80 -21.75 -10.08
CA GLU A 613 -34.98 -20.31 -10.20
C GLU A 613 -33.70 -19.65 -10.73
N GLU A 614 -33.78 -18.94 -11.82
CA GLU A 614 -32.68 -18.15 -12.38
C GLU A 614 -32.49 -16.84 -11.65
N ASN A 615 -31.27 -16.27 -11.70
CA ASN A 615 -30.90 -14.97 -11.12
C ASN A 615 -31.10 -14.87 -9.60
N THR A 616 -31.09 -16.01 -8.89
CA THR A 616 -31.20 -16.04 -7.42
C THR A 616 -29.86 -16.06 -6.73
N ASP A 617 -28.75 -15.92 -7.46
CA ASP A 617 -27.37 -15.81 -6.96
C ASP A 617 -26.99 -14.38 -6.59
N TYR A 618 -27.86 -13.39 -6.88
CA TYR A 618 -27.59 -11.98 -6.70
C TYR A 618 -28.12 -11.42 -5.39
N ILE A 619 -27.25 -10.73 -4.68
CA ILE A 619 -27.55 -9.83 -3.55
C ILE A 619 -26.71 -8.55 -3.71
N ASN A 620 -27.24 -7.39 -3.29
CA ASN A 620 -26.48 -6.16 -3.29
C ASN A 620 -25.50 -6.12 -2.11
N ALA A 621 -24.38 -6.80 -2.27
CA ALA A 621 -23.29 -6.94 -1.32
C ALA A 621 -21.93 -7.08 -2.02
N SER A 622 -20.88 -6.53 -1.43
CA SER A 622 -19.50 -6.57 -1.93
C SER A 622 -18.58 -7.09 -0.85
N PHE A 623 -17.61 -7.93 -1.20
CA PHE A 623 -16.48 -8.21 -0.34
C PHE A 623 -15.56 -7.01 -0.24
N ILE A 624 -15.07 -6.73 0.95
CA ILE A 624 -14.19 -5.60 1.25
C ILE A 624 -13.00 -6.10 2.06
N ASP A 625 -11.81 -5.70 1.61
CA ASP A 625 -10.55 -6.03 2.26
C ASP A 625 -10.37 -5.24 3.56
N GLY A 626 -9.80 -5.89 4.57
CA GLY A 626 -9.38 -5.27 5.82
C GLY A 626 -7.89 -4.93 5.83
N TYR A 627 -7.33 -4.71 7.02
CA TYR A 627 -5.91 -4.45 7.18
C TYR A 627 -5.05 -5.70 7.05
N ARG A 628 -5.46 -6.82 7.69
CA ARG A 628 -4.70 -8.08 7.72
C ARG A 628 -5.18 -9.12 6.73
N GLN A 629 -6.46 -9.08 6.39
CA GLN A 629 -7.11 -10.15 5.67
C GLN A 629 -7.93 -9.63 4.50
N LYS A 630 -7.88 -10.37 3.39
CA LYS A 630 -8.80 -10.19 2.27
C LYS A 630 -10.21 -10.58 2.69
N ASP A 631 -11.21 -9.94 2.04
CA ASP A 631 -12.62 -10.27 2.24
C ASP A 631 -13.03 -10.23 3.73
N SER A 632 -12.43 -9.30 4.50
CA SER A 632 -12.72 -9.16 5.93
C SER A 632 -14.15 -8.73 6.21
N TYR A 633 -14.77 -8.04 5.25
CA TYR A 633 -16.13 -7.52 5.38
C TYR A 633 -16.98 -7.91 4.17
N MET A 634 -18.28 -8.06 4.41
CA MET A 634 -19.32 -8.01 3.40
C MET A 634 -20.11 -6.70 3.59
N ALA A 635 -19.83 -5.69 2.78
CA ALA A 635 -20.55 -4.43 2.79
C ALA A 635 -21.81 -4.57 1.93
N CYS A 636 -22.99 -4.47 2.54
CA CYS A 636 -24.26 -4.64 1.86
C CYS A 636 -25.26 -3.51 2.18
N GLN A 637 -26.29 -3.42 1.37
CA GLN A 637 -27.43 -2.57 1.69
C GLN A 637 -28.25 -3.15 2.84
N GLY A 638 -29.01 -2.34 3.56
CA GLY A 638 -30.06 -2.80 4.46
C GLY A 638 -31.09 -3.61 3.66
N PRO A 639 -31.43 -4.83 4.12
CA PRO A 639 -32.41 -5.66 3.45
C PRO A 639 -33.72 -4.91 3.11
N LEU A 640 -34.27 -5.22 1.95
CA LEU A 640 -35.64 -4.89 1.57
C LEU A 640 -36.54 -6.02 2.05
N GLN A 641 -37.84 -5.79 2.22
CA GLN A 641 -38.78 -6.81 2.68
C GLN A 641 -38.67 -8.11 1.86
N HIS A 642 -38.51 -8.02 0.55
CA HIS A 642 -38.38 -9.16 -0.34
C HIS A 642 -36.96 -9.69 -0.52
N THR A 643 -35.94 -9.11 0.10
CA THR A 643 -34.52 -9.58 0.06
C THR A 643 -34.01 -10.09 1.41
N THR A 644 -34.87 -10.14 2.43
CA THR A 644 -34.53 -10.62 3.77
C THR A 644 -34.09 -12.10 3.73
N GLU A 645 -34.74 -12.92 2.91
CA GLU A 645 -34.33 -14.31 2.71
C GLU A 645 -32.94 -14.41 2.06
N ASP A 646 -32.67 -13.61 1.01
CA ASP A 646 -31.37 -13.57 0.35
C ASP A 646 -30.27 -13.11 1.31
N PHE A 647 -30.60 -12.20 2.23
CA PHE A 647 -29.68 -11.74 3.28
C PHE A 647 -29.28 -12.88 4.22
N TRP A 648 -30.23 -13.67 4.73
CA TRP A 648 -29.91 -14.81 5.62
C TRP A 648 -29.21 -15.94 4.90
N ARG A 649 -29.51 -16.16 3.60
CA ARG A 649 -28.76 -17.09 2.73
C ARG A 649 -27.31 -16.64 2.59
N MET A 650 -27.04 -15.35 2.45
CA MET A 650 -25.69 -14.78 2.44
C MET A 650 -24.96 -15.03 3.76
N ILE A 651 -25.59 -14.69 4.90
CA ILE A 651 -25.03 -14.91 6.24
C ILE A 651 -24.67 -16.38 6.45
N TRP A 652 -25.54 -17.28 6.04
CA TRP A 652 -25.33 -18.72 6.18
C TRP A 652 -24.19 -19.24 5.30
N GLU A 653 -24.19 -18.93 4.02
CA GLU A 653 -23.21 -19.40 3.04
C GLU A 653 -21.79 -18.97 3.41
N TRP A 654 -21.61 -17.70 3.68
CA TRP A 654 -20.30 -17.11 3.98
C TRP A 654 -19.92 -17.21 5.46
N ARG A 655 -20.73 -17.90 6.26
CA ARG A 655 -20.48 -18.18 7.67
C ARG A 655 -20.23 -16.93 8.51
N SER A 656 -20.85 -15.81 8.15
CA SER A 656 -20.74 -14.58 8.90
C SER A 656 -21.31 -14.78 10.31
N CYS A 657 -20.50 -14.51 11.32
CA CYS A 657 -20.90 -14.63 12.73
C CYS A 657 -21.16 -13.28 13.40
N SER A 658 -20.88 -12.17 12.69
CA SER A 658 -21.05 -10.80 13.17
C SER A 658 -21.76 -9.96 12.13
N ILE A 659 -22.84 -9.29 12.52
CA ILE A 659 -23.59 -8.33 11.71
C ILE A 659 -23.49 -6.97 12.39
N VAL A 660 -23.08 -5.95 11.65
CA VAL A 660 -23.03 -4.55 12.11
C VAL A 660 -24.07 -3.75 11.35
N MET A 661 -25.06 -3.24 12.06
CA MET A 661 -26.13 -2.41 11.55
C MET A 661 -25.94 -0.95 11.98
N LEU A 662 -25.85 -0.02 11.04
CA LEU A 662 -25.50 1.39 11.26
C LEU A 662 -26.66 2.35 10.88
N THR A 663 -27.88 1.91 10.96
CA THR A 663 -29.07 2.67 10.60
C THR A 663 -30.24 2.18 11.46
N GLU A 664 -31.22 3.04 11.68
CA GLU A 664 -32.49 2.63 12.24
C GLU A 664 -33.35 1.95 11.15
N LEU A 665 -34.43 1.28 11.55
CA LEU A 665 -35.37 0.69 10.60
C LEU A 665 -36.05 1.78 9.76
N GLU A 666 -36.39 2.89 10.40
CA GLU A 666 -37.01 4.04 9.80
C GLU A 666 -36.29 5.33 10.24
N GLU A 667 -36.05 6.24 9.30
CA GLU A 667 -35.51 7.57 9.57
C GLU A 667 -36.31 8.59 8.76
N ARG A 668 -36.82 9.62 9.41
CA ARG A 668 -37.68 10.69 8.81
C ARG A 668 -38.90 10.16 8.05
N GLY A 669 -39.56 9.15 8.59
CA GLY A 669 -40.71 8.53 7.96
C GLY A 669 -40.40 7.72 6.70
N GLN A 670 -39.13 7.32 6.53
CA GLN A 670 -38.68 6.48 5.40
C GLN A 670 -38.04 5.20 5.89
N GLU A 671 -38.52 4.07 5.37
CA GLU A 671 -37.88 2.79 5.63
C GLU A 671 -36.42 2.81 5.13
N LYS A 672 -35.48 2.56 6.03
CA LYS A 672 -34.04 2.44 5.75
C LYS A 672 -33.58 1.00 5.72
N CYS A 673 -34.27 0.11 6.43
CA CYS A 673 -33.95 -1.31 6.51
C CYS A 673 -35.20 -2.09 6.91
N ALA A 674 -35.50 -3.19 6.25
CA ALA A 674 -36.50 -4.13 6.72
C ALA A 674 -35.99 -4.84 7.98
N GLN A 675 -36.83 -5.05 8.95
CA GLN A 675 -36.49 -5.84 10.13
C GLN A 675 -36.28 -7.31 9.71
N TYR A 676 -35.08 -7.81 9.94
CA TYR A 676 -34.67 -9.16 9.53
C TYR A 676 -34.41 -10.10 10.71
N TRP A 677 -34.71 -9.67 11.93
CA TRP A 677 -34.65 -10.47 13.15
C TRP A 677 -36.02 -10.49 13.85
N PRO A 678 -36.34 -11.52 14.66
CA PRO A 678 -37.59 -11.53 15.42
C PRO A 678 -37.53 -10.52 16.57
N SER A 679 -38.64 -9.85 16.86
CA SER A 679 -38.78 -9.03 18.09
C SER A 679 -38.84 -9.90 19.33
N ASP A 680 -39.36 -11.11 19.20
CA ASP A 680 -39.40 -12.15 20.23
C ASP A 680 -39.54 -13.53 19.59
N GLY A 681 -38.97 -14.56 20.21
CA GLY A 681 -39.12 -15.96 19.79
C GLY A 681 -38.37 -16.27 18.48
N VAL A 682 -39.08 -16.88 17.53
CA VAL A 682 -38.51 -17.41 16.29
C VAL A 682 -39.20 -16.82 15.06
N MET A 683 -38.41 -16.35 14.12
CA MET A 683 -38.85 -15.92 12.79
C MET A 683 -38.41 -16.93 11.73
N ALA A 684 -39.33 -17.37 10.87
CA ALA A 684 -39.03 -18.18 9.71
C ALA A 684 -38.74 -17.27 8.50
N CYS A 685 -37.65 -17.57 7.80
CA CYS A 685 -37.24 -16.83 6.61
C CYS A 685 -36.73 -17.80 5.54
N GLY A 686 -37.62 -18.24 4.64
CA GLY A 686 -37.34 -19.30 3.68
C GLY A 686 -36.92 -20.60 4.38
N ASP A 687 -35.76 -21.14 3.99
CA ASP A 687 -35.22 -22.36 4.62
C ASP A 687 -34.47 -22.10 5.94
N THR A 688 -34.46 -20.85 6.43
CA THR A 688 -33.72 -20.46 7.62
C THR A 688 -34.69 -20.03 8.72
N SER A 689 -34.45 -20.50 9.93
CA SER A 689 -35.13 -20.04 11.15
C SER A 689 -34.18 -19.21 12.00
N ILE A 690 -34.60 -18.06 12.44
CA ILE A 690 -33.86 -17.13 13.27
C ILE A 690 -34.52 -17.02 14.63
N GLU A 691 -33.79 -17.32 15.69
CA GLU A 691 -34.27 -17.25 17.06
C GLU A 691 -33.49 -16.20 17.85
N LEU A 692 -34.18 -15.26 18.50
CA LEU A 692 -33.57 -14.30 19.39
C LEU A 692 -33.30 -14.98 20.76
N LYS A 693 -32.04 -15.12 21.13
CA LYS A 693 -31.60 -15.73 22.37
C LYS A 693 -31.38 -14.72 23.49
N ARG A 694 -30.86 -13.55 23.13
CA ARG A 694 -30.55 -12.50 24.10
C ARG A 694 -30.50 -11.17 23.38
N GLU A 695 -30.93 -10.13 24.07
CA GLU A 695 -30.76 -8.74 23.70
C GLU A 695 -30.14 -8.00 24.89
N GLU A 696 -29.14 -7.13 24.57
CA GLU A 696 -28.41 -6.34 25.56
C GLU A 696 -28.20 -4.94 25.02
N GLU A 697 -28.70 -3.96 25.77
CA GLU A 697 -28.49 -2.55 25.47
C GLU A 697 -27.16 -2.08 26.06
N CYS A 698 -26.35 -1.41 25.21
CA CYS A 698 -25.13 -0.72 25.58
C CYS A 698 -25.33 0.79 25.34
N ASP A 699 -24.41 1.64 25.83
CA ASP A 699 -24.58 3.12 25.76
C ASP A 699 -24.94 3.66 24.37
N SER A 700 -24.42 3.07 23.30
CA SER A 700 -24.59 3.58 21.92
C SER A 700 -24.99 2.52 20.91
N TYR A 701 -25.15 1.28 21.32
CA TYR A 701 -25.55 0.19 20.43
C TYR A 701 -26.23 -0.93 21.22
N THR A 702 -27.07 -1.71 20.53
CA THR A 702 -27.70 -2.93 21.07
C THR A 702 -27.01 -4.16 20.51
N VAL A 703 -26.78 -5.16 21.36
CA VAL A 703 -26.23 -6.46 20.95
C VAL A 703 -27.34 -7.51 21.00
N ARG A 704 -27.56 -8.19 19.86
CA ARG A 704 -28.50 -9.31 19.76
C ARG A 704 -27.79 -10.61 19.48
N ASP A 705 -27.93 -11.59 20.34
CA ASP A 705 -27.49 -12.98 20.14
C ASP A 705 -28.58 -13.77 19.43
N LEU A 706 -28.32 -14.16 18.20
CA LEU A 706 -29.25 -14.85 17.31
C LEU A 706 -28.77 -16.29 17.06
N LEU A 707 -29.70 -17.26 17.16
CA LEU A 707 -29.45 -18.61 16.70
C LEU A 707 -30.08 -18.79 15.33
N VAL A 708 -29.24 -18.99 14.33
CA VAL A 708 -29.65 -19.15 12.93
C VAL A 708 -29.58 -20.63 12.57
N THR A 709 -30.71 -21.21 12.20
CA THR A 709 -30.84 -22.63 11.86
C THR A 709 -31.20 -22.78 10.37
N ASN A 710 -30.38 -23.51 9.62
CA ASN A 710 -30.73 -23.97 8.29
C ASN A 710 -31.58 -25.25 8.41
N ASN A 711 -32.85 -25.14 8.09
CA ASN A 711 -33.82 -26.24 8.24
C ASN A 711 -33.58 -27.39 7.26
N ARG A 712 -32.95 -27.12 6.08
CA ARG A 712 -32.57 -28.17 5.12
C ARG A 712 -31.44 -29.04 5.65
N GLU A 713 -30.45 -28.42 6.29
CA GLU A 713 -29.27 -29.09 6.78
C GLU A 713 -29.43 -29.58 8.23
N ASN A 714 -30.46 -29.11 8.90
CA ASN A 714 -30.68 -29.30 10.34
C ASN A 714 -29.44 -28.92 11.19
N LYS A 715 -28.84 -27.77 10.86
CA LYS A 715 -27.67 -27.21 11.52
C LYS A 715 -27.95 -25.80 12.03
N SER A 716 -27.44 -25.48 13.19
CA SER A 716 -27.57 -24.16 13.81
C SER A 716 -26.21 -23.49 14.00
N ARG A 717 -26.21 -22.16 13.94
CA ARG A 717 -25.02 -21.32 14.17
C ARG A 717 -25.41 -20.07 14.93
N ALA A 718 -24.57 -19.68 15.91
CA ALA A 718 -24.72 -18.42 16.60
C ALA A 718 -24.25 -17.27 15.72
N VAL A 719 -25.02 -16.21 15.64
CA VAL A 719 -24.73 -14.97 14.95
C VAL A 719 -25.02 -13.81 15.89
N ARG A 720 -24.10 -12.86 16.00
CA ARG A 720 -24.26 -11.68 16.85
C ARG A 720 -24.48 -10.45 16.02
N GLN A 721 -25.55 -9.72 16.26
CA GLN A 721 -25.85 -8.44 15.65
C GLN A 721 -25.43 -7.33 16.61
N PHE A 722 -24.74 -6.33 16.08
CA PHE A 722 -24.39 -5.07 16.74
C PHE A 722 -25.15 -3.96 16.03
N HIS A 723 -26.16 -3.41 16.67
CA HIS A 723 -27.01 -2.35 16.11
C HIS A 723 -26.66 -1.01 16.74
N PHE A 724 -26.02 -0.14 15.95
CA PHE A 724 -25.53 1.17 16.40
C PHE A 724 -26.62 2.25 16.31
N HIS A 725 -26.94 2.87 17.43
CA HIS A 725 -27.95 3.92 17.56
C HIS A 725 -27.35 5.34 17.61
N GLY A 726 -26.03 5.46 17.75
CA GLY A 726 -25.32 6.73 17.88
C GLY A 726 -25.20 7.56 16.59
N TRP A 727 -25.75 7.08 15.47
CA TRP A 727 -25.71 7.83 14.20
C TRP A 727 -26.95 8.66 13.99
N PRO A 728 -26.86 10.02 13.94
CA PRO A 728 -28.02 10.85 13.74
C PRO A 728 -28.62 10.66 12.33
N GLU A 729 -29.90 10.94 12.17
CA GLU A 729 -30.58 10.90 10.84
C GLU A 729 -29.90 11.78 9.81
N VAL A 730 -29.29 12.89 10.24
CA VAL A 730 -28.56 13.85 9.40
C VAL A 730 -27.18 14.09 9.95
N GLY A 731 -26.17 14.06 9.05
CA GLY A 731 -24.78 14.36 9.38
C GLY A 731 -24.05 13.14 9.96
N ILE A 732 -23.26 13.40 10.97
CA ILE A 732 -22.34 12.44 11.63
C ILE A 732 -22.54 12.47 13.15
N PRO A 733 -22.09 11.47 13.87
CA PRO A 733 -22.05 11.48 15.33
C PRO A 733 -21.25 12.67 15.88
N THR A 734 -21.65 13.17 17.06
CA THR A 734 -20.99 14.30 17.73
C THR A 734 -19.59 13.99 18.19
N ASP A 735 -19.33 12.72 18.56
CA ASP A 735 -18.03 12.21 18.98
C ASP A 735 -17.79 10.80 18.44
N GLY A 736 -16.54 10.34 18.50
CA GLY A 736 -16.12 9.04 17.99
C GLY A 736 -16.24 7.89 18.99
N LYS A 737 -16.54 8.18 20.25
CA LYS A 737 -16.47 7.18 21.34
C LYS A 737 -17.38 5.97 21.10
N GLY A 738 -18.63 6.20 20.71
CA GLY A 738 -19.55 5.12 20.37
C GLY A 738 -19.05 4.25 19.22
N MET A 739 -18.46 4.86 18.19
CA MET A 739 -17.88 4.14 17.05
C MET A 739 -16.64 3.33 17.45
N ILE A 740 -15.77 3.88 18.28
CA ILE A 740 -14.59 3.16 18.82
C ILE A 740 -15.04 1.95 19.62
N ASN A 741 -16.07 2.11 20.48
CA ASN A 741 -16.58 1.03 21.32
C ASN A 741 -17.18 -0.10 20.50
N ILE A 742 -18.04 0.19 19.53
CA ILE A 742 -18.64 -0.87 18.68
C ILE A 742 -17.57 -1.57 17.82
N ILE A 743 -16.59 -0.86 17.26
CA ILE A 743 -15.47 -1.46 16.52
C ILE A 743 -14.69 -2.44 17.45
N ALA A 744 -14.40 -2.04 18.69
CA ALA A 744 -13.71 -2.88 19.65
C ALA A 744 -14.53 -4.13 20.02
N ALA A 745 -15.85 -3.98 20.23
CA ALA A 745 -16.77 -5.07 20.51
C ALA A 745 -16.84 -6.09 19.34
N VAL A 746 -16.96 -5.60 18.12
CA VAL A 746 -16.98 -6.43 16.90
C VAL A 746 -15.66 -7.17 16.70
N GLN A 747 -14.52 -6.50 16.88
CA GLN A 747 -13.20 -7.13 16.79
C GLN A 747 -13.01 -8.22 17.85
N LYS A 748 -13.47 -8.00 19.07
CA LYS A 748 -13.46 -9.00 20.15
C LYS A 748 -14.31 -10.23 19.79
N GLN A 749 -15.52 -10.03 19.24
CA GLN A 749 -16.37 -11.10 18.73
C GLN A 749 -15.69 -11.88 17.61
N GLN A 750 -15.06 -11.19 16.68
CA GLN A 750 -14.38 -11.79 15.53
C GLN A 750 -13.21 -12.69 15.95
N GLN A 751 -12.44 -12.30 16.97
CA GLN A 751 -11.37 -13.12 17.53
C GLN A 751 -11.89 -14.44 18.12
N GLN A 752 -13.13 -14.46 18.62
CA GLN A 752 -13.76 -15.63 19.23
C GLN A 752 -14.47 -16.54 18.21
N SER A 753 -14.98 -15.98 17.11
CA SER A 753 -15.84 -16.69 16.17
C SER A 753 -15.12 -17.17 14.90
N GLY A 754 -13.84 -16.83 14.73
CA GLY A 754 -13.02 -17.19 13.55
C GLY A 754 -13.02 -16.14 12.44
N ASN A 755 -12.17 -16.35 11.42
CA ASN A 755 -11.87 -15.38 10.38
C ASN A 755 -12.89 -15.37 9.23
N HIS A 756 -14.18 -15.43 9.52
CA HIS A 756 -15.22 -15.28 8.51
C HIS A 756 -15.58 -13.80 8.31
N PRO A 757 -16.10 -13.38 7.14
CA PRO A 757 -16.42 -11.98 6.88
C PRO A 757 -17.41 -11.40 7.89
N ILE A 758 -17.16 -10.18 8.35
CA ILE A 758 -18.09 -9.37 9.13
C ILE A 758 -19.07 -8.73 8.17
N THR A 759 -20.39 -8.94 8.36
CA THR A 759 -21.40 -8.27 7.55
C THR A 759 -21.65 -6.86 8.09
N VAL A 760 -21.49 -5.83 7.25
CA VAL A 760 -21.70 -4.43 7.64
C VAL A 760 -22.72 -3.79 6.70
N HIS A 761 -23.77 -3.22 7.26
CA HIS A 761 -24.77 -2.50 6.46
C HIS A 761 -25.27 -1.23 7.15
N CYS A 762 -25.75 -0.32 6.32
CA CYS A 762 -26.61 0.80 6.70
C CYS A 762 -27.86 0.75 5.81
N SER A 763 -28.36 1.85 5.31
CA SER A 763 -29.47 1.83 4.32
C SER A 763 -28.96 1.43 2.93
N ALA A 764 -28.10 2.20 2.30
CA ALA A 764 -27.53 1.93 0.97
C ALA A 764 -26.28 1.05 0.98
N GLY A 765 -25.66 0.86 2.14
CA GLY A 765 -24.42 0.08 2.30
C GLY A 765 -23.18 0.72 1.71
N ALA A 766 -23.04 2.05 1.84
CA ALA A 766 -21.90 2.80 1.32
C ALA A 766 -21.40 3.90 2.27
N GLY A 767 -22.20 4.86 2.68
CA GLY A 767 -21.78 5.98 3.54
C GLY A 767 -21.32 5.53 4.92
N ARG A 768 -22.27 5.29 5.84
CA ARG A 768 -22.00 4.83 7.23
C ARG A 768 -21.23 3.49 7.23
N THR A 769 -21.59 2.57 6.34
CA THR A 769 -20.88 1.30 6.14
C THR A 769 -19.41 1.52 5.77
N GLY A 770 -19.15 2.43 4.82
CA GLY A 770 -17.79 2.79 4.42
C GLY A 770 -16.98 3.44 5.53
N THR A 771 -17.61 4.29 6.33
CA THR A 771 -16.99 4.93 7.50
C THR A 771 -16.57 3.89 8.55
N PHE A 772 -17.45 2.93 8.87
CA PHE A 772 -17.12 1.83 9.79
C PHE A 772 -15.95 0.98 9.27
N CYS A 773 -15.99 0.55 8.00
CA CYS A 773 -14.92 -0.26 7.41
C CYS A 773 -13.60 0.52 7.36
N ALA A 774 -13.63 1.82 7.02
CA ALA A 774 -12.45 2.68 7.01
C ALA A 774 -11.84 2.79 8.40
N LEU A 775 -12.64 3.13 9.40
CA LEU A 775 -12.19 3.28 10.78
C LEU A 775 -11.65 1.98 11.36
N SER A 776 -12.37 0.86 11.16
CA SER A 776 -11.92 -0.46 11.64
C SER A 776 -10.55 -0.82 11.06
N THR A 777 -10.33 -0.55 9.76
CA THR A 777 -9.06 -0.81 9.05
C THR A 777 -7.93 0.13 9.52
N VAL A 778 -8.21 1.44 9.64
CA VAL A 778 -7.22 2.45 10.05
C VAL A 778 -6.82 2.24 11.52
N LEU A 779 -7.77 2.03 12.42
CA LEU A 779 -7.50 1.81 13.84
C LEU A 779 -6.71 0.54 14.09
N GLU A 780 -6.96 -0.53 13.29
CA GLU A 780 -6.15 -1.75 13.38
C GLU A 780 -4.69 -1.49 12.95
N ARG A 781 -4.47 -0.68 11.91
CA ARG A 781 -3.13 -0.28 11.48
C ARG A 781 -2.43 0.62 12.49
N VAL A 782 -3.14 1.58 13.08
CA VAL A 782 -2.62 2.43 14.16
C VAL A 782 -2.13 1.58 15.32
N LYS A 783 -2.93 0.59 15.77
CA LYS A 783 -2.54 -0.36 16.83
C LYS A 783 -1.29 -1.17 16.48
N ALA A 784 -1.17 -1.59 15.22
CA ALA A 784 -0.12 -2.52 14.79
C ALA A 784 1.20 -1.83 14.43
N GLU A 785 1.14 -0.66 13.80
CA GLU A 785 2.31 0.00 13.21
C GLU A 785 2.54 1.43 13.71
N GLY A 786 1.59 2.05 14.43
CA GLY A 786 1.65 3.49 14.76
C GLY A 786 1.53 4.40 13.53
N ILE A 787 0.97 3.90 12.44
CA ILE A 787 0.81 4.58 11.16
C ILE A 787 -0.65 4.59 10.75
N LEU A 788 -1.08 5.69 10.15
CA LEU A 788 -2.42 5.82 9.58
C LEU A 788 -2.37 6.34 8.14
N ASP A 789 -3.38 6.00 7.36
CA ASP A 789 -3.57 6.49 6.00
C ASP A 789 -5.07 6.45 5.66
N VAL A 790 -5.77 7.50 6.05
CA VAL A 790 -7.23 7.61 5.84
C VAL A 790 -7.52 7.73 4.35
N PHE A 791 -6.74 8.54 3.62
CA PHE A 791 -6.97 8.79 2.19
C PHE A 791 -6.93 7.50 1.36
N GLN A 792 -5.83 6.75 1.42
CA GLN A 792 -5.67 5.52 0.63
C GLN A 792 -6.59 4.40 1.11
N THR A 793 -6.96 4.39 2.41
CA THR A 793 -7.95 3.44 2.91
C THR A 793 -9.31 3.71 2.28
N VAL A 794 -9.80 4.95 2.34
CA VAL A 794 -11.09 5.32 1.72
C VAL A 794 -11.06 5.13 0.19
N LYS A 795 -9.92 5.46 -0.44
CA LYS A 795 -9.74 5.21 -1.87
C LYS A 795 -9.84 3.72 -2.23
N SER A 796 -9.18 2.86 -1.47
CA SER A 796 -9.25 1.41 -1.65
C SER A 796 -10.67 0.88 -1.48
N LEU A 797 -11.41 1.37 -0.48
CA LEU A 797 -12.82 1.00 -0.28
C LEU A 797 -13.70 1.42 -1.48
N ARG A 798 -13.50 2.63 -2.02
CA ARG A 798 -14.25 3.13 -3.20
C ARG A 798 -13.97 2.34 -4.47
N LEU A 799 -12.77 1.77 -4.60
CA LEU A 799 -12.43 0.87 -5.71
C LEU A 799 -13.06 -0.53 -5.55
N GLN A 800 -13.47 -0.91 -4.34
CA GLN A 800 -14.13 -2.20 -4.05
C GLN A 800 -15.65 -2.09 -4.00
N ARG A 801 -16.22 -0.95 -3.60
CA ARG A 801 -17.65 -0.69 -3.65
C ARG A 801 -17.90 0.81 -3.89
N PRO A 802 -18.81 1.18 -4.79
CA PRO A 802 -19.08 2.57 -5.13
C PRO A 802 -19.51 3.40 -3.91
N HIS A 803 -19.05 4.63 -3.86
CA HIS A 803 -19.47 5.64 -2.87
C HIS A 803 -19.17 5.31 -1.40
N MET A 804 -18.23 4.43 -1.11
CA MET A 804 -17.80 4.18 0.28
C MET A 804 -17.27 5.49 0.90
N VAL A 805 -17.72 5.83 2.12
CA VAL A 805 -17.53 7.15 2.77
C VAL A 805 -18.09 8.26 1.87
N GLN A 806 -19.38 8.50 1.96
CA GLN A 806 -20.15 9.19 0.92
C GLN A 806 -20.03 10.70 0.97
N THR A 807 -19.89 11.30 2.16
CA THR A 807 -19.88 12.74 2.37
C THR A 807 -18.56 13.25 2.95
N LEU A 808 -18.30 14.55 2.80
CA LEU A 808 -17.12 15.20 3.38
C LEU A 808 -17.10 15.05 4.90
N GLU A 809 -18.26 15.25 5.55
CA GLU A 809 -18.39 15.13 7.01
C GLU A 809 -18.04 13.71 7.50
N GLN A 810 -18.41 12.66 6.74
CA GLN A 810 -18.03 11.27 7.06
C GLN A 810 -16.52 11.07 6.91
N TYR A 811 -15.91 11.74 5.93
CA TYR A 811 -14.46 11.67 5.72
C TYR A 811 -13.70 12.38 6.84
N GLU A 812 -14.13 13.58 7.22
CA GLU A 812 -13.61 14.31 8.38
C GLU A 812 -13.80 13.53 9.68
N PHE A 813 -14.96 12.89 9.83
CA PHE A 813 -15.25 12.04 10.99
C PHE A 813 -14.25 10.89 11.11
N CYS A 814 -13.77 10.32 10.00
CA CYS A 814 -12.71 9.31 10.07
C CYS A 814 -11.44 9.84 10.74
N TYR A 815 -11.00 11.04 10.41
CA TYR A 815 -9.83 11.65 11.06
C TYR A 815 -10.10 11.98 12.52
N LYS A 816 -11.28 12.52 12.83
CA LYS A 816 -11.69 12.87 14.18
C LYS A 816 -11.68 11.66 15.11
N VAL A 817 -12.28 10.55 14.71
CA VAL A 817 -12.32 9.31 15.51
C VAL A 817 -10.92 8.75 15.73
N VAL A 818 -10.05 8.81 14.72
CA VAL A 818 -8.64 8.39 14.87
C VAL A 818 -7.91 9.27 15.87
N GLN A 819 -8.12 10.59 15.83
CA GLN A 819 -7.53 11.52 16.81
C GLN A 819 -8.02 11.19 18.23
N GLU A 820 -9.34 11.07 18.44
CA GLU A 820 -9.93 10.72 19.74
C GLU A 820 -9.40 9.38 20.27
N TYR A 821 -9.19 8.42 19.37
CA TYR A 821 -8.60 7.13 19.72
C TYR A 821 -7.16 7.29 20.21
N ILE A 822 -6.32 8.08 19.51
CA ILE A 822 -4.93 8.32 19.88
C ILE A 822 -4.85 9.08 21.22
N ASP A 823 -5.69 10.09 21.40
CA ASP A 823 -5.74 10.90 22.62
C ASP A 823 -6.10 10.04 23.85
N ALA A 824 -7.11 9.18 23.72
CA ALA A 824 -7.49 8.25 24.79
C ALA A 824 -6.35 7.30 25.19
N PHE A 825 -5.51 6.87 24.23
CA PHE A 825 -4.34 6.03 24.54
C PHE A 825 -3.17 6.80 25.14
N SER A 826 -2.95 8.05 24.73
CA SER A 826 -1.89 8.90 25.31
C SER A 826 -2.16 9.22 26.76
N ASP A 827 -3.42 9.43 27.15
CA ASP A 827 -3.84 9.63 28.52
C ASP A 827 -3.57 8.39 29.38
N TYR A 828 -3.87 7.19 28.88
CA TYR A 828 -3.54 5.92 29.58
C TYR A 828 -2.04 5.68 29.75
N ALA A 829 -1.21 6.10 28.80
CA ALA A 829 0.25 5.98 28.90
C ALA A 829 0.86 6.96 29.93
N ASN A 830 0.26 8.13 30.14
CA ASN A 830 0.67 9.13 31.12
C ASN A 830 0.26 8.74 32.56
N PHE A 831 -0.63 7.77 32.73
CA PHE A 831 -1.05 7.22 34.04
C PHE A 831 -0.27 5.95 34.47
N LYS A 832 0.65 5.44 33.64
CA LYS A 832 1.61 4.38 34.00
C LYS A 832 3.01 4.91 34.19
#